data_f89f0e96fe444f0c4f074d792adc67fe
#
_entry.id   f89f0e96fe444f0c4f074d792adc67fe
#
_cell.length_a   1.000
_cell.length_b   1.000
_cell.length_c   1.000
_cell.angle_alpha   90.00
_cell.angle_beta   90.00
_cell.angle_gamma   90.00
#
_symmetry.space_group_name_H-M   'P 1'
#
loop_
_entity.id
_entity.type
_entity.pdbx_description
1 polymer ?
#
loop_
_entity_poly.entity_id
_entity_poly.type
_entity_poly.pdbx_seq_one_letter_code
_entity_poly.pdbx_strand_id
1 'polypeptide(L)'
;MDSKYVLALIVLSSLICSGNIMAQEGIGKCRPVDLRCEHLIRPLGIDRAEPRFSWHLEDERNGAEQLSYRIMLGTDSAALVRNKGVIWQEKKNSGQMLTTYKGKALKPFTRYYWSVTVWDQNRQVSEQTISSFETGFLNTAQWKGSFISDGKDIESRETPYFRKEFILKKNVKSARAYIVAAGLYELSLNGSKVGDHFLDPAFTDYGKRLLYVTYDVTQLLHEGENAVGVILGNGWYNHQPVAEWNFHKAPWRNRPSFCLNIHVQYTDGTADIITSDHSFKVAAGPITFNAIYVAENYDFRKEFQGWNTLTFDDSSWKQAVEVSSPCSNIVSQSMHPIRKTEFRKPVSLKKLSDTLYLYDFGQNWSGITEFRVQGLPGTKVKLHHGEQLDSRRKRLFDDNNTQFYQNVKEPLKYGVHPVDEIFATDVLWLDGKENTFSPRFNYKGFQYVEVSSDKPLELTKDNMTSYFIHTDVPVSGSFECSDSLINRLWRATNYSYLSNLVGYPTDCPHREKNGWTGDAHLAMETGLYSFDGITFYEKWMADHRDNMYGNGQLRCIIPSGGWGGDIADWTCSVTIIPWTLYEFYGDMTCLKDNYSTMKKHTDYWLSKFPDGLITDACLGDWIPYKSVANRELTASIYHYKNVDIVSRTAQLLGFKSDYEYYKSEAERIKDTINQKFLNKETGIYANGYQTELSMPLYWGIVPEDCIQKVAEQLTKRVSEDRDHLDVGIMGCKTILNALTETGNVEQAYRMVTQQDYPSWGNWLRQGGTTLFENWDYNGLAAGYSQNHIMYGEIGAWFYKALAGINIDPAQSGFKNILLKPHFVEDLDYVKASYKSPFGLIVSEWTRKQGKVEYKVVIPPGATATLYLDGKGEAKQLSSGTVSYTHLTLP
;
A
#
# COMPACT_ATOMS: atom_id res chain seq x y z
N MET A 1 31.45 6.88 -1.31
CA MET A 1 32.23 6.39 -0.15
C MET A 1 31.58 5.13 0.35
N ASP A 2 32.37 4.10 0.42
CA ASP A 2 31.98 2.70 0.53
C ASP A 2 31.19 2.34 1.79
N SER A 3 30.08 1.64 1.60
CA SER A 3 29.38 0.94 2.68
C SER A 3 29.56 -0.56 2.48
N LYS A 4 30.43 -1.18 3.28
CA LYS A 4 30.63 -2.62 3.35
C LYS A 4 29.62 -3.22 4.32
N TYR A 5 28.72 -4.06 3.80
CA TYR A 5 27.92 -4.93 4.66
C TYR A 5 28.74 -6.16 5.06
N VAL A 6 28.81 -6.40 6.36
CA VAL A 6 29.49 -7.54 6.98
C VAL A 6 28.61 -8.77 6.87
N LEU A 7 29.04 -9.77 6.12
CA LEU A 7 28.50 -11.12 6.10
C LEU A 7 29.09 -11.90 7.30
N ALA A 8 28.26 -12.29 8.25
CA ALA A 8 28.68 -13.19 9.34
C ALA A 8 28.59 -14.65 8.88
N LEU A 9 29.72 -15.26 8.58
CA LEU A 9 29.87 -16.70 8.40
C LEU A 9 29.91 -17.39 9.77
N ILE A 10 28.96 -18.30 10.04
CA ILE A 10 29.07 -19.26 11.15
C ILE A 10 29.65 -20.56 10.58
N VAL A 11 30.87 -20.84 10.91
CA VAL A 11 31.53 -22.14 10.66
C VAL A 11 31.16 -23.08 11.80
N LEU A 12 30.45 -24.15 11.53
CA LEU A 12 30.29 -25.25 12.48
C LEU A 12 31.29 -26.36 12.14
N SER A 13 32.16 -26.66 13.10
CA SER A 13 33.15 -27.73 13.08
C SER A 13 32.51 -29.11 13.09
N SER A 14 32.94 -29.96 12.18
CA SER A 14 32.58 -31.38 12.06
C SER A 14 33.30 -32.23 13.13
N LEU A 15 32.50 -32.95 13.91
CA LEU A 15 32.99 -34.12 14.67
C LEU A 15 32.50 -35.38 13.95
N ILE A 16 33.45 -36.15 13.45
CA ILE A 16 33.24 -37.44 12.83
C ILE A 16 33.06 -38.49 13.95
N CYS A 17 31.88 -39.09 14.04
CA CYS A 17 31.65 -40.36 14.71
C CYS A 17 31.17 -41.38 13.67
N SER A 18 31.99 -42.35 13.39
CA SER A 18 31.68 -43.52 12.54
C SER A 18 30.68 -44.46 13.25
N GLY A 19 29.50 -44.58 12.65
CA GLY A 19 28.49 -45.57 13.08
C GLY A 19 27.47 -45.77 11.95
N ASN A 20 27.44 -46.97 11.43
CA ASN A 20 26.46 -47.67 10.56
C ASN A 20 25.71 -46.80 9.55
N ILE A 21 26.11 -46.90 8.28
CA ILE A 21 25.41 -46.41 7.12
C ILE A 21 24.18 -47.32 6.86
N MET A 22 23.04 -46.96 7.44
CA MET A 22 21.77 -47.25 6.81
C MET A 22 21.66 -46.31 5.64
N ALA A 23 21.32 -46.75 4.47
CA ALA A 23 21.10 -45.91 3.28
C ALA A 23 20.05 -44.89 3.62
N GLN A 24 20.49 -43.64 3.88
CA GLN A 24 19.63 -42.48 4.01
C GLN A 24 19.08 -42.23 2.61
N GLU A 25 17.77 -42.45 2.40
CA GLU A 25 17.09 -41.99 1.19
C GLU A 25 17.48 -40.51 1.04
N GLY A 26 18.08 -40.17 -0.10
CA GLY A 26 18.67 -38.84 -0.30
C GLY A 26 17.60 -37.76 -0.09
N ILE A 27 17.89 -36.81 0.79
CA ILE A 27 17.06 -35.61 0.99
C ILE A 27 16.92 -34.90 -0.34
N GLY A 28 15.66 -34.64 -0.76
CA GLY A 28 15.36 -33.94 -2.01
C GLY A 28 15.93 -32.51 -2.00
N LYS A 29 16.40 -32.07 -3.16
CA LYS A 29 16.98 -30.72 -3.33
C LYS A 29 15.93 -29.61 -3.31
N CYS A 30 14.68 -29.93 -3.62
CA CYS A 30 13.56 -28.98 -3.60
C CYS A 30 13.17 -28.66 -2.17
N ARG A 31 13.32 -27.42 -1.73
CA ARG A 31 13.13 -26.99 -0.33
C ARG A 31 12.03 -25.92 -0.23
N PRO A 32 11.00 -26.07 0.65
CA PRO A 32 10.05 -25.02 0.95
C PRO A 32 10.72 -23.90 1.78
N VAL A 33 10.54 -22.66 1.34
CA VAL A 33 11.09 -21.45 1.96
C VAL A 33 10.03 -20.35 2.02
N ASP A 34 10.31 -19.22 2.69
CA ASP A 34 9.43 -18.04 2.79
C ASP A 34 8.00 -18.41 3.22
N LEU A 35 7.89 -19.20 4.31
CA LEU A 35 6.61 -19.67 4.85
C LEU A 35 5.80 -18.51 5.42
N ARG A 36 4.59 -18.29 4.91
CA ARG A 36 3.69 -17.20 5.32
C ARG A 36 2.33 -17.72 5.78
N CYS A 37 1.78 -17.04 6.78
CA CYS A 37 0.40 -17.20 7.22
C CYS A 37 -0.34 -15.87 6.96
N GLU A 38 -1.48 -15.92 6.24
CA GLU A 38 -2.21 -14.72 5.77
C GLU A 38 -1.29 -13.75 5.01
N HIS A 39 -0.40 -14.27 4.17
CA HIS A 39 0.63 -13.55 3.42
C HIS A 39 1.66 -12.77 4.26
N LEU A 40 1.64 -12.97 5.59
CA LEU A 40 2.56 -12.32 6.54
C LEU A 40 3.57 -13.34 7.12
N ILE A 41 4.76 -12.85 7.48
CA ILE A 41 5.80 -13.65 8.11
C ILE A 41 5.57 -13.68 9.62
N ARG A 42 5.25 -14.87 10.19
CA ARG A 42 5.03 -15.10 11.63
C ARG A 42 4.10 -14.05 12.27
N PRO A 43 2.89 -13.82 11.72
CA PRO A 43 2.00 -12.79 12.23
C PRO A 43 1.57 -13.03 13.67
N LEU A 44 1.32 -11.94 14.39
CA LEU A 44 0.76 -11.95 15.74
C LEU A 44 -0.69 -11.47 15.70
N GLY A 45 -1.53 -12.13 16.51
CA GLY A 45 -2.88 -11.64 16.75
C GLY A 45 -3.84 -11.78 15.58
N ILE A 46 -3.64 -12.75 14.67
CA ILE A 46 -4.60 -12.98 13.58
C ILE A 46 -5.96 -13.44 14.12
N ASP A 47 -7.03 -13.06 13.46
CA ASP A 47 -8.42 -13.38 13.86
C ASP A 47 -9.18 -14.21 12.81
N ARG A 48 -8.52 -14.58 11.71
CA ARG A 48 -9.10 -15.44 10.69
C ARG A 48 -9.23 -16.88 11.20
N ALA A 49 -10.48 -17.41 11.18
CA ALA A 49 -10.76 -18.75 11.69
C ALA A 49 -10.10 -19.86 10.85
N GLU A 50 -9.98 -19.66 9.56
CA GLU A 50 -9.36 -20.56 8.58
C GLU A 50 -8.19 -19.82 7.89
N PRO A 51 -7.02 -19.68 8.55
CA PRO A 51 -5.90 -18.97 7.98
C PRO A 51 -5.33 -19.66 6.74
N ARG A 52 -4.81 -18.86 5.81
CA ARG A 52 -4.10 -19.32 4.62
C ARG A 52 -2.62 -19.53 4.93
N PHE A 53 -2.04 -20.58 4.35
CA PHE A 53 -0.62 -20.88 4.42
C PHE A 53 -0.04 -20.90 3.03
N SER A 54 1.08 -20.20 2.83
CA SER A 54 1.81 -20.19 1.57
C SER A 54 3.31 -20.35 1.79
N TRP A 55 4.01 -20.82 0.75
CA TRP A 55 5.45 -21.01 0.74
C TRP A 55 5.98 -20.87 -0.68
N HIS A 56 7.29 -20.62 -0.83
CA HIS A 56 8.00 -20.72 -2.08
C HIS A 56 8.85 -21.98 -2.11
N LEU A 57 9.37 -22.34 -3.28
CA LEU A 57 10.33 -23.42 -3.45
C LEU A 57 11.70 -22.86 -3.84
N GLU A 58 12.73 -23.48 -3.30
CA GLU A 58 14.13 -23.24 -3.67
C GLU A 58 14.70 -24.50 -4.27
N ASP A 59 15.09 -24.45 -5.56
CA ASP A 59 15.71 -25.56 -6.30
C ASP A 59 16.34 -25.00 -7.57
N GLU A 60 17.61 -25.28 -7.80
CA GLU A 60 18.38 -24.77 -8.95
C GLU A 60 18.29 -25.69 -10.19
N ARG A 61 17.62 -26.85 -10.07
CA ARG A 61 17.49 -27.78 -11.18
C ARG A 61 16.49 -27.31 -12.22
N ASN A 62 16.76 -27.53 -13.49
CA ASN A 62 15.79 -27.30 -14.55
C ASN A 62 14.64 -28.31 -14.42
N GLY A 63 13.42 -27.84 -14.63
CA GLY A 63 12.20 -28.64 -14.49
C GLY A 63 11.84 -28.95 -13.03
N ALA A 64 12.41 -28.22 -12.06
CA ALA A 64 12.06 -28.41 -10.64
C ALA A 64 10.59 -28.05 -10.39
N GLU A 65 9.87 -28.97 -9.75
CA GLU A 65 8.47 -28.80 -9.38
C GLU A 65 8.10 -29.58 -8.12
N GLN A 66 7.05 -29.17 -7.43
CA GLN A 66 6.40 -29.88 -6.36
C GLN A 66 5.30 -30.77 -6.94
N LEU A 67 5.37 -32.08 -6.71
CA LEU A 67 4.28 -33.02 -7.04
C LEU A 67 3.24 -33.09 -5.91
N SER A 68 3.70 -33.02 -4.68
CA SER A 68 2.84 -33.07 -3.51
C SER A 68 3.45 -32.36 -2.33
N TYR A 69 2.60 -32.00 -1.36
CA TYR A 69 3.06 -31.44 -0.09
C TYR A 69 2.37 -32.11 1.09
N ARG A 70 2.99 -31.97 2.26
CA ARG A 70 2.37 -32.23 3.55
C ARG A 70 2.54 -31.01 4.42
N ILE A 71 1.42 -30.50 4.93
CA ILE A 71 1.40 -29.44 5.95
C ILE A 71 0.94 -30.02 7.28
N MET A 72 1.54 -29.61 8.37
CA MET A 72 1.17 -30.01 9.73
C MET A 72 1.08 -28.80 10.62
N LEU A 73 0.17 -28.80 11.58
CA LEU A 73 -0.03 -27.75 12.60
C LEU A 73 0.02 -28.35 13.99
N GLY A 74 0.67 -27.66 14.94
CA GLY A 74 0.75 -28.02 16.36
C GLY A 74 1.00 -26.82 17.24
N THR A 75 1.08 -27.01 18.55
CA THR A 75 1.38 -25.95 19.54
C THR A 75 2.78 -26.06 20.13
N ASP A 76 3.55 -27.08 19.74
CA ASP A 76 4.94 -27.30 20.17
C ASP A 76 5.81 -27.59 18.95
N SER A 77 6.76 -26.69 18.68
CA SER A 77 7.66 -26.80 17.52
C SER A 77 8.57 -28.02 17.59
N ALA A 78 9.09 -28.37 18.79
CA ALA A 78 9.99 -29.50 18.98
C ALA A 78 9.26 -30.85 18.81
N ALA A 79 8.01 -30.93 19.24
CA ALA A 79 7.15 -32.08 18.99
C ALA A 79 6.80 -32.21 17.49
N LEU A 80 6.51 -31.08 16.83
CA LEU A 80 6.14 -31.03 15.40
C LEU A 80 7.29 -31.51 14.50
N VAL A 81 8.55 -31.15 14.80
CA VAL A 81 9.74 -31.70 14.11
C VAL A 81 9.76 -33.24 14.15
N ARG A 82 9.35 -33.82 15.25
CA ARG A 82 9.28 -35.30 15.44
C ARG A 82 7.97 -35.92 14.96
N ASN A 83 7.16 -35.18 14.21
CA ASN A 83 5.80 -35.56 13.77
C ASN A 83 4.87 -35.96 14.95
N LYS A 84 5.05 -35.32 16.13
CA LYS A 84 4.23 -35.51 17.33
C LYS A 84 3.45 -34.22 17.65
N GLY A 85 2.39 -34.34 18.46
CA GLY A 85 1.57 -33.19 18.87
C GLY A 85 0.85 -32.50 17.70
N VAL A 86 0.63 -33.22 16.62
CA VAL A 86 -0.05 -32.70 15.41
C VAL A 86 -1.54 -32.58 15.70
N ILE A 87 -2.08 -31.38 15.60
CA ILE A 87 -3.53 -31.11 15.80
C ILE A 87 -4.29 -31.07 14.48
N TRP A 88 -3.58 -30.80 13.36
CA TRP A 88 -4.10 -30.89 12.00
C TRP A 88 -2.97 -31.19 11.02
N GLN A 89 -3.30 -31.97 10.01
CA GLN A 89 -2.41 -32.20 8.86
C GLN A 89 -3.21 -32.37 7.58
N GLU A 90 -2.62 -31.96 6.50
CA GLU A 90 -3.07 -32.24 5.15
C GLU A 90 -1.90 -32.75 4.30
N LYS A 91 -2.14 -33.80 3.53
CA LYS A 91 -1.23 -34.25 2.46
C LYS A 91 -2.00 -34.17 1.16
N LYS A 92 -1.46 -33.48 0.16
CA LYS A 92 -2.15 -33.26 -1.10
C LYS A 92 -1.21 -33.43 -2.28
N ASN A 93 -1.67 -34.13 -3.31
CA ASN A 93 -1.01 -34.23 -4.61
C ASN A 93 -1.33 -32.95 -5.39
N SER A 94 -0.47 -31.97 -5.29
CA SER A 94 -0.66 -30.64 -5.87
C SER A 94 0.66 -29.87 -5.99
N GLY A 95 0.85 -29.17 -7.10
CA GLY A 95 1.91 -28.17 -7.28
C GLY A 95 1.54 -26.78 -6.74
N GLN A 96 0.38 -26.61 -6.10
CA GLN A 96 0.01 -25.32 -5.48
C GLN A 96 0.80 -25.08 -4.20
N MET A 97 1.26 -23.85 -4.00
CA MET A 97 2.01 -23.39 -2.83
C MET A 97 1.15 -22.52 -1.91
N LEU A 98 -0.16 -22.70 -1.98
CA LEU A 98 -1.15 -22.02 -1.15
C LEU A 98 -2.21 -23.03 -0.71
N THR A 99 -2.54 -23.05 0.58
CA THR A 99 -3.65 -23.84 1.14
C THR A 99 -4.28 -23.11 2.31
N THR A 100 -5.51 -23.52 2.67
CA THR A 100 -6.26 -22.94 3.79
C THR A 100 -6.42 -23.99 4.89
N TYR A 101 -6.29 -23.57 6.14
CA TYR A 101 -6.57 -24.40 7.31
C TYR A 101 -8.00 -24.94 7.26
N LYS A 102 -8.15 -26.26 7.47
CA LYS A 102 -9.43 -26.99 7.49
C LYS A 102 -9.60 -27.86 8.73
N GLY A 103 -8.83 -27.56 9.78
CA GLY A 103 -8.87 -28.30 11.02
C GLY A 103 -9.99 -27.88 11.97
N LYS A 104 -9.89 -28.33 13.23
CA LYS A 104 -10.80 -27.88 14.31
C LYS A 104 -10.60 -26.38 14.60
N ALA A 105 -11.63 -25.73 15.14
CA ALA A 105 -11.55 -24.32 15.54
C ALA A 105 -10.27 -24.03 16.35
N LEU A 106 -9.55 -23.00 15.92
CA LEU A 106 -8.36 -22.52 16.61
C LEU A 106 -8.75 -21.93 17.98
N LYS A 107 -7.83 -21.97 18.93
CA LYS A 107 -8.01 -21.32 20.23
C LYS A 107 -7.51 -19.87 20.15
N PRO A 108 -8.16 -18.92 20.81
CA PRO A 108 -7.66 -17.54 20.87
C PRO A 108 -6.34 -17.47 21.66
N PHE A 109 -5.57 -16.40 21.43
CA PHE A 109 -4.33 -16.04 22.13
C PHE A 109 -3.34 -17.21 22.22
N THR A 110 -3.24 -17.97 21.12
CA THR A 110 -2.46 -19.22 21.08
C THR A 110 -1.40 -19.13 19.98
N ARG A 111 -0.16 -19.45 20.33
CA ARG A 111 0.92 -19.64 19.36
C ARG A 111 0.81 -21.02 18.72
N TYR A 112 0.73 -21.03 17.42
CA TYR A 112 0.76 -22.21 16.58
C TYR A 112 2.05 -22.27 15.79
N TYR A 113 2.56 -23.51 15.63
CA TYR A 113 3.66 -23.81 14.73
C TYR A 113 3.12 -24.67 13.60
N TRP A 114 3.56 -24.42 12.40
CA TRP A 114 3.18 -25.20 11.25
C TRP A 114 4.40 -25.49 10.37
N SER A 115 4.34 -26.58 9.64
CA SER A 115 5.46 -27.05 8.84
C SER A 115 5.02 -27.52 7.47
N VAL A 116 5.92 -27.38 6.51
CA VAL A 116 5.74 -27.88 5.15
C VAL A 116 6.86 -28.88 4.83
N THR A 117 6.47 -29.98 4.19
CA THR A 117 7.37 -30.94 3.57
C THR A 117 6.85 -31.15 2.14
N VAL A 118 7.71 -31.14 1.14
CA VAL A 118 7.34 -31.31 -0.27
C VAL A 118 7.98 -32.53 -0.88
N TRP A 119 7.35 -33.13 -1.87
CA TRP A 119 7.91 -34.16 -2.75
C TRP A 119 8.10 -33.56 -4.14
N ASP A 120 9.33 -33.61 -4.61
CA ASP A 120 9.73 -33.07 -5.90
C ASP A 120 9.32 -33.97 -7.08
N GLN A 121 9.62 -33.56 -8.32
CA GLN A 121 9.36 -34.29 -9.57
C GLN A 121 9.96 -35.70 -9.58
N ASN A 122 11.00 -35.95 -8.80
CA ASN A 122 11.65 -37.27 -8.65
C ASN A 122 11.07 -38.06 -7.45
N ARG A 123 10.00 -37.55 -6.81
CA ARG A 123 9.39 -38.08 -5.58
C ARG A 123 10.35 -38.11 -4.38
N GLN A 124 11.43 -37.32 -4.42
CA GLN A 124 12.30 -37.15 -3.27
C GLN A 124 11.67 -36.16 -2.29
N VAL A 125 11.80 -36.49 -0.99
CA VAL A 125 11.20 -35.68 0.07
C VAL A 125 12.15 -34.59 0.54
N SER A 126 11.64 -33.38 0.71
CA SER A 126 12.42 -32.27 1.28
C SER A 126 12.67 -32.42 2.77
N GLU A 127 13.59 -31.62 3.30
CA GLU A 127 13.56 -31.30 4.72
C GLU A 127 12.25 -30.61 5.10
N GLN A 128 11.87 -30.75 6.37
CA GLN A 128 10.70 -30.08 6.93
C GLN A 128 11.08 -28.64 7.30
N THR A 129 10.39 -27.66 6.72
CA THR A 129 10.55 -26.25 7.11
C THR A 129 9.41 -25.84 8.03
N ILE A 130 9.71 -25.05 9.08
CA ILE A 130 8.76 -24.67 10.14
C ILE A 130 8.63 -23.16 10.24
N SER A 131 7.41 -22.68 10.44
CA SER A 131 7.08 -21.30 10.79
C SER A 131 6.05 -21.28 11.94
N SER A 132 5.61 -20.07 12.34
CA SER A 132 4.62 -19.90 13.39
C SER A 132 3.66 -18.75 13.08
N PHE A 133 2.54 -18.73 13.78
CA PHE A 133 1.65 -17.58 13.89
C PHE A 133 0.98 -17.57 15.27
N GLU A 134 0.41 -16.45 15.66
CA GLU A 134 -0.39 -16.36 16.89
C GLU A 134 -1.80 -15.87 16.55
N THR A 135 -2.80 -16.51 17.15
CA THR A 135 -4.18 -16.03 17.09
C THR A 135 -4.40 -14.88 18.08
N GLY A 136 -5.22 -13.91 17.71
CA GLY A 136 -5.72 -12.88 18.61
C GLY A 136 -7.14 -13.19 19.09
N PHE A 137 -8.00 -12.16 19.02
CA PHE A 137 -9.41 -12.28 19.36
C PHE A 137 -10.14 -13.02 18.22
N LEU A 138 -10.67 -14.19 18.50
CA LEU A 138 -11.54 -14.92 17.57
C LEU A 138 -13.04 -14.60 17.78
N ASN A 139 -13.32 -13.80 18.82
CA ASN A 139 -14.65 -13.29 19.16
C ASN A 139 -14.49 -11.99 19.95
N THR A 140 -15.28 -10.96 19.61
CA THR A 140 -15.24 -9.65 20.26
C THR A 140 -15.61 -9.67 21.75
N ALA A 141 -16.40 -10.65 22.20
CA ALA A 141 -16.73 -10.85 23.62
C ALA A 141 -15.51 -11.23 24.50
N GLN A 142 -14.35 -11.51 23.91
CA GLN A 142 -13.11 -11.85 24.63
C GLN A 142 -12.35 -10.61 25.13
N TRP A 143 -12.70 -9.38 24.66
CA TRP A 143 -12.17 -8.14 25.22
C TRP A 143 -12.56 -8.01 26.69
N LYS A 144 -11.59 -7.67 27.55
CA LYS A 144 -11.77 -7.51 29.01
C LYS A 144 -11.61 -6.06 29.44
N GLY A 145 -10.84 -5.27 28.71
CA GLY A 145 -10.71 -3.84 28.94
C GLY A 145 -11.94 -3.05 28.50
N SER A 146 -12.12 -1.90 29.11
CA SER A 146 -13.09 -0.88 28.69
C SER A 146 -12.45 0.10 27.72
N PHE A 147 -13.23 0.68 26.81
CA PHE A 147 -12.80 1.90 26.11
C PHE A 147 -12.72 3.06 27.11
N ILE A 148 -11.62 3.78 27.12
CA ILE A 148 -11.40 4.94 27.99
C ILE A 148 -10.99 6.17 27.18
N SER A 149 -11.41 7.35 27.70
CA SER A 149 -11.14 8.68 27.13
C SER A 149 -10.85 9.69 28.26
N ASP A 150 -10.49 10.92 27.93
CA ASP A 150 -10.25 11.99 28.90
C ASP A 150 -11.54 12.72 29.37
N GLY A 151 -12.68 12.34 28.81
CA GLY A 151 -13.99 12.93 29.18
C GLY A 151 -14.17 14.41 28.81
N LYS A 152 -13.28 14.95 27.97
CA LYS A 152 -13.38 16.32 27.46
C LYS A 152 -14.34 16.41 26.27
N ASP A 153 -14.69 17.65 25.95
CA ASP A 153 -15.47 17.97 24.75
C ASP A 153 -14.76 17.54 23.46
N ILE A 154 -15.54 17.21 22.44
CA ILE A 154 -15.07 16.80 21.11
C ILE A 154 -14.14 17.85 20.46
N GLU A 155 -14.36 19.14 20.74
CA GLU A 155 -13.57 20.24 20.22
C GLU A 155 -12.31 20.55 21.05
N SER A 156 -12.05 19.81 22.13
CA SER A 156 -10.82 19.96 22.91
C SER A 156 -9.59 19.64 22.09
N ARG A 157 -8.63 20.55 22.08
CA ARG A 157 -7.48 20.54 21.17
C ARG A 157 -6.29 19.76 21.72
N GLU A 158 -6.12 19.78 23.05
CA GLU A 158 -4.99 19.14 23.70
C GLU A 158 -5.04 17.62 23.59
N THR A 159 -3.89 17.04 23.40
CA THR A 159 -3.70 15.60 23.31
C THR A 159 -3.70 14.98 24.70
N PRO A 160 -4.54 13.95 24.96
CA PRO A 160 -4.57 13.27 26.26
C PRO A 160 -3.43 12.26 26.38
N TYR A 161 -2.77 12.28 27.54
CA TYR A 161 -1.75 11.34 27.99
C TYR A 161 -2.34 10.50 29.10
N PHE A 162 -2.33 9.17 28.94
CA PHE A 162 -2.88 8.21 29.90
C PHE A 162 -1.75 7.38 30.49
N ARG A 163 -1.83 7.11 31.82
CA ARG A 163 -0.89 6.20 32.48
C ARG A 163 -1.58 5.35 33.54
N LYS A 164 -0.99 4.20 33.82
CA LYS A 164 -1.38 3.29 34.91
C LYS A 164 -0.17 2.53 35.41
N GLU A 165 -0.01 2.41 36.73
CA GLU A 165 0.94 1.48 37.36
C GLU A 165 0.24 0.17 37.69
N PHE A 166 0.96 -0.92 37.61
CA PHE A 166 0.44 -2.25 37.90
C PHE A 166 1.57 -3.19 38.36
N ILE A 167 1.19 -4.27 39.06
CA ILE A 167 2.16 -5.22 39.65
C ILE A 167 1.97 -6.59 38.98
N LEU A 168 3.06 -7.16 38.48
CA LEU A 168 3.13 -8.54 38.03
C LEU A 168 3.76 -9.39 39.15
N LYS A 169 3.04 -10.42 39.61
CA LYS A 169 3.39 -11.15 40.83
C LYS A 169 4.46 -12.22 40.62
N LYS A 170 4.82 -12.51 39.38
CA LYS A 170 5.66 -13.67 38.98
C LYS A 170 6.48 -13.33 37.74
N ASN A 171 7.51 -14.16 37.50
CA ASN A 171 8.37 -14.05 36.33
C ASN A 171 7.60 -14.26 35.04
N VAL A 172 7.70 -13.28 34.11
CA VAL A 172 7.03 -13.27 32.80
C VAL A 172 7.68 -14.30 31.86
N LYS A 173 6.90 -15.22 31.33
CA LYS A 173 7.28 -16.14 30.26
C LYS A 173 7.04 -15.55 28.88
N SER A 174 5.87 -14.98 28.68
CA SER A 174 5.51 -14.27 27.44
C SER A 174 4.39 -13.27 27.72
N ALA A 175 4.37 -12.16 26.98
CA ALA A 175 3.32 -11.16 27.09
C ALA A 175 2.96 -10.57 25.71
N ARG A 176 1.66 -10.31 25.52
CA ARG A 176 1.12 -9.67 24.30
C ARG A 176 0.23 -8.51 24.66
N ALA A 177 0.52 -7.35 24.10
CA ALA A 177 -0.37 -6.20 24.18
C ALA A 177 -1.27 -6.16 22.93
N TYR A 178 -2.57 -6.12 23.15
CA TYR A 178 -3.62 -5.93 22.16
C TYR A 178 -4.23 -4.57 22.41
N ILE A 179 -4.09 -3.65 21.47
CA ILE A 179 -4.60 -2.30 21.59
C ILE A 179 -5.47 -1.94 20.37
N VAL A 180 -6.65 -1.39 20.64
CA VAL A 180 -7.55 -0.79 19.64
C VAL A 180 -7.80 0.66 20.01
N ALA A 181 -7.74 1.56 19.04
CA ALA A 181 -8.06 2.96 19.25
C ALA A 181 -9.04 3.48 18.19
N ALA A 182 -9.95 4.35 18.65
CA ALA A 182 -10.66 5.28 17.79
C ALA A 182 -9.87 6.60 17.78
N GLY A 183 -9.18 6.87 16.70
CA GLY A 183 -8.11 7.83 16.56
C GLY A 183 -6.77 7.13 16.35
N LEU A 184 -5.67 7.78 16.72
CA LEU A 184 -4.32 7.23 16.67
C LEU A 184 -3.76 7.06 18.09
N TYR A 185 -2.75 6.20 18.26
CA TYR A 185 -2.11 6.04 19.57
C TYR A 185 -0.59 5.87 19.47
N GLU A 186 0.09 6.17 20.58
CA GLU A 186 1.44 5.71 20.87
C GLU A 186 1.41 4.99 22.24
N LEU A 187 1.82 3.72 22.26
CA LEU A 187 1.87 2.89 23.47
C LEU A 187 3.31 2.84 24.01
N SER A 188 3.45 2.94 25.33
CA SER A 188 4.72 2.77 26.02
C SER A 188 4.60 1.86 27.25
N LEU A 189 5.68 1.15 27.58
CA LEU A 189 5.82 0.33 28.76
C LEU A 189 7.17 0.65 29.43
N ASN A 190 7.14 0.93 30.72
CA ASN A 190 8.34 1.20 31.54
C ASN A 190 9.28 2.23 30.91
N GLY A 191 8.73 3.32 30.35
CA GLY A 191 9.49 4.39 29.71
C GLY A 191 9.84 4.16 28.24
N SER A 192 9.65 2.95 27.71
CA SER A 192 9.99 2.61 26.33
C SER A 192 8.76 2.57 25.42
N LYS A 193 8.87 3.16 24.21
CA LYS A 193 7.84 2.99 23.18
C LYS A 193 7.71 1.51 22.78
N VAL A 194 6.48 1.04 22.63
CA VAL A 194 6.16 -0.31 22.16
C VAL A 194 6.15 -0.36 20.64
N GLY A 195 7.02 -1.19 20.07
CA GLY A 195 7.10 -1.41 18.63
C GLY A 195 7.69 -0.22 17.86
N ASP A 196 7.70 -0.37 16.53
CA ASP A 196 8.26 0.59 15.58
C ASP A 196 7.20 1.17 14.62
N HIS A 197 5.95 0.84 14.87
CA HIS A 197 4.82 1.33 14.07
C HIS A 197 4.61 2.83 14.22
N PHE A 198 4.04 3.41 13.16
CA PHE A 198 3.68 4.82 13.09
C PHE A 198 2.23 4.97 12.62
N LEU A 199 1.47 5.94 13.15
CA LEU A 199 0.07 6.21 12.79
C LEU A 199 -0.88 5.00 12.90
N ASP A 200 -0.70 4.14 13.90
CA ASP A 200 -1.63 3.05 14.21
C ASP A 200 -2.86 3.52 15.01
N PRO A 201 -4.01 2.85 14.79
CA PRO A 201 -4.32 1.88 13.74
C PRO A 201 -4.60 2.55 12.40
N ALA A 202 -4.53 1.77 11.30
CA ALA A 202 -4.88 2.25 9.98
C ALA A 202 -6.34 2.71 9.90
N PHE A 203 -6.60 3.73 9.07
CA PHE A 203 -7.91 4.35 8.92
C PHE A 203 -8.98 3.38 8.41
N THR A 204 -10.17 3.42 9.03
CA THR A 204 -11.40 2.70 8.63
C THR A 204 -12.62 3.61 8.80
N ASP A 205 -13.79 3.17 8.37
CA ASP A 205 -15.06 3.74 8.88
C ASP A 205 -15.24 3.28 10.33
N TYR A 206 -14.94 4.17 11.27
CA TYR A 206 -14.96 3.87 12.70
C TYR A 206 -16.37 3.48 13.23
N GLY A 207 -17.42 3.85 12.54
CA GLY A 207 -18.78 3.41 12.86
C GLY A 207 -19.08 1.98 12.40
N LYS A 208 -18.22 1.36 11.60
CA LYS A 208 -18.40 0.03 11.02
C LYS A 208 -17.34 -0.97 11.47
N ARG A 209 -16.09 -0.53 11.62
CA ARG A 209 -14.98 -1.43 11.94
C ARG A 209 -13.84 -0.69 12.62
N LEU A 210 -13.31 -1.30 13.69
CA LEU A 210 -12.07 -0.88 14.35
C LEU A 210 -10.99 -1.95 14.14
N LEU A 211 -9.74 -1.50 14.05
CA LEU A 211 -8.58 -2.37 13.94
C LEU A 211 -7.82 -2.42 15.27
N TYR A 212 -7.51 -3.62 15.75
CA TYR A 212 -6.56 -3.77 16.84
C TYR A 212 -5.19 -4.22 16.32
N VAL A 213 -4.15 -3.78 17.03
CA VAL A 213 -2.75 -4.15 16.77
C VAL A 213 -2.24 -5.00 17.92
N THR A 214 -1.40 -5.98 17.58
CA THR A 214 -0.80 -6.91 18.55
C THR A 214 0.70 -6.72 18.59
N TYR A 215 1.25 -6.52 19.80
CA TYR A 215 2.69 -6.40 20.04
C TYR A 215 3.21 -7.50 20.96
N ASP A 216 4.40 -8.02 20.69
CA ASP A 216 5.16 -8.80 21.66
C ASP A 216 5.84 -7.84 22.64
N VAL A 217 5.38 -7.86 23.88
CA VAL A 217 5.88 -6.99 24.96
C VAL A 217 6.62 -7.77 26.06
N THR A 218 6.99 -9.01 25.77
CA THR A 218 7.63 -9.93 26.74
C THR A 218 8.86 -9.31 27.38
N GLN A 219 9.71 -8.64 26.58
CA GLN A 219 10.98 -8.08 27.05
C GLN A 219 10.82 -6.70 27.72
N LEU A 220 9.65 -6.10 27.65
CA LEU A 220 9.36 -4.79 28.23
C LEU A 220 8.72 -4.90 29.62
N LEU A 221 8.36 -6.10 30.07
CA LEU A 221 7.69 -6.36 31.34
C LEU A 221 8.59 -7.22 32.25
N HIS A 222 8.48 -6.99 33.56
CA HIS A 222 9.23 -7.74 34.58
C HIS A 222 8.34 -8.03 35.79
N GLU A 223 8.78 -8.98 36.65
CA GLU A 223 8.16 -9.22 37.96
C GLU A 223 8.27 -7.95 38.82
N GLY A 224 7.22 -7.63 39.56
CA GLY A 224 7.12 -6.41 40.36
C GLY A 224 6.33 -5.31 39.68
N GLU A 225 6.64 -4.07 40.00
CA GLU A 225 5.96 -2.87 39.55
C GLU A 225 6.30 -2.56 38.09
N ASN A 226 5.30 -2.19 37.28
CA ASN A 226 5.41 -1.79 35.88
C ASN A 226 4.51 -0.59 35.62
N ALA A 227 4.85 0.22 34.62
CA ALA A 227 4.05 1.34 34.17
C ALA A 227 3.68 1.21 32.69
N VAL A 228 2.43 1.51 32.36
CA VAL A 228 1.94 1.63 30.98
C VAL A 228 1.51 3.05 30.71
N GLY A 229 1.88 3.58 29.54
CA GLY A 229 1.47 4.88 29.06
C GLY A 229 0.87 4.83 27.65
N VAL A 230 -0.14 5.63 27.40
CA VAL A 230 -0.78 5.78 26.07
C VAL A 230 -0.98 7.27 25.77
N ILE A 231 -0.56 7.71 24.59
CA ILE A 231 -0.90 9.02 24.04
C ILE A 231 -1.93 8.81 22.94
N LEU A 232 -3.01 9.59 22.89
CA LEU A 232 -4.01 9.50 21.83
C LEU A 232 -3.96 10.71 20.88
N GLY A 233 -3.86 10.42 19.58
CA GLY A 233 -4.02 11.41 18.53
C GLY A 233 -5.42 11.41 17.91
N ASN A 234 -5.82 12.54 17.37
CA ASN A 234 -7.12 12.72 16.73
C ASN A 234 -7.33 11.84 15.49
N GLY A 235 -6.28 11.72 14.65
CA GLY A 235 -6.33 10.99 13.38
C GLY A 235 -7.50 11.42 12.50
N TRP A 236 -8.15 10.44 11.85
CA TRP A 236 -9.37 10.61 11.07
C TRP A 236 -10.65 10.53 11.92
N TYR A 237 -10.53 10.05 13.17
CA TYR A 237 -11.68 9.90 14.07
C TYR A 237 -12.21 11.23 14.60
N ASN A 238 -11.31 12.14 14.96
CA ASN A 238 -11.67 13.50 15.41
C ASN A 238 -11.01 14.56 14.53
N HIS A 239 -11.40 14.60 13.27
CA HIS A 239 -10.88 15.61 12.35
C HIS A 239 -11.45 16.99 12.72
N GLN A 240 -10.63 17.85 13.30
CA GLN A 240 -11.04 19.17 13.81
C GLN A 240 -11.05 20.27 12.73
N PRO A 241 -10.07 20.34 11.80
CA PRO A 241 -10.09 21.34 10.73
C PRO A 241 -11.28 21.13 9.79
N VAL A 242 -11.81 22.23 9.25
CA VAL A 242 -12.83 22.14 8.20
C VAL A 242 -12.19 21.58 6.93
N ALA A 243 -12.71 20.47 6.43
CA ALA A 243 -12.26 19.83 5.21
C ALA A 243 -13.38 19.79 4.19
N GLU A 244 -13.06 20.03 2.92
CA GLU A 244 -14.02 19.91 1.83
C GLU A 244 -14.66 18.50 1.79
N TRP A 245 -13.87 17.48 2.15
CA TRP A 245 -14.22 16.06 2.15
C TRP A 245 -15.13 15.63 3.33
N ASN A 246 -15.67 16.57 4.11
CA ASN A 246 -16.62 16.36 5.22
C ASN A 246 -16.08 15.55 6.42
N PHE A 247 -14.80 15.28 6.56
CA PHE A 247 -14.28 14.53 7.70
C PHE A 247 -14.59 15.19 9.05
N HIS A 248 -14.67 16.52 9.10
CA HIS A 248 -15.12 17.29 10.28
C HIS A 248 -16.60 17.10 10.61
N LYS A 249 -17.38 16.49 9.72
CA LYS A 249 -18.80 16.14 9.87
C LYS A 249 -19.04 14.64 9.82
N ALA A 250 -17.98 13.83 9.82
CA ALA A 250 -18.11 12.38 9.72
C ALA A 250 -19.02 11.85 10.83
N PRO A 251 -19.93 10.91 10.52
CA PRO A 251 -20.94 10.43 11.48
C PRO A 251 -20.33 9.72 12.70
N TRP A 252 -19.08 9.25 12.56
CA TRP A 252 -18.33 8.63 13.67
C TRP A 252 -17.55 9.61 14.53
N ARG A 253 -17.42 10.89 14.13
CA ARG A 253 -16.57 11.86 14.81
C ARG A 253 -16.86 11.95 16.29
N ASN A 254 -15.84 11.75 17.12
CA ASN A 254 -15.93 11.88 18.57
C ASN A 254 -14.55 12.09 19.18
N ARG A 255 -14.50 12.30 20.52
CA ARG A 255 -13.24 12.39 21.28
C ARG A 255 -12.48 11.07 21.21
N PRO A 256 -11.16 11.05 20.94
CA PRO A 256 -10.37 9.82 20.85
C PRO A 256 -10.48 8.94 22.08
N SER A 257 -10.50 7.62 21.87
CA SER A 257 -10.58 6.61 22.93
C SER A 257 -9.82 5.35 22.55
N PHE A 258 -9.44 4.54 23.53
CA PHE A 258 -8.77 3.26 23.29
C PHE A 258 -9.24 2.18 24.26
N CYS A 259 -9.03 0.92 23.86
CA CYS A 259 -9.12 -0.25 24.74
C CYS A 259 -7.84 -1.07 24.63
N LEU A 260 -7.29 -1.47 25.78
CA LEU A 260 -6.03 -2.21 25.91
C LEU A 260 -6.23 -3.46 26.75
N ASN A 261 -5.71 -4.60 26.24
CA ASN A 261 -5.53 -5.82 27.00
C ASN A 261 -4.05 -6.24 26.89
N ILE A 262 -3.35 -6.44 28.03
CA ILE A 262 -2.03 -7.04 28.03
C ILE A 262 -2.18 -8.43 28.64
N HIS A 263 -2.05 -9.47 27.81
CA HIS A 263 -2.08 -10.87 28.25
C HIS A 263 -0.67 -11.29 28.67
N VAL A 264 -0.51 -11.69 29.92
CA VAL A 264 0.77 -12.12 30.50
C VAL A 264 0.68 -13.60 30.88
N GLN A 265 1.60 -14.40 30.40
CA GLN A 265 1.80 -15.79 30.81
C GLN A 265 3.05 -15.87 31.69
N TYR A 266 2.94 -16.54 32.83
CA TYR A 266 4.03 -16.72 33.78
C TYR A 266 4.76 -18.04 33.56
N THR A 267 5.96 -18.11 34.08
CA THR A 267 6.82 -19.32 34.00
C THR A 267 6.23 -20.54 34.70
N ASP A 268 5.35 -20.34 35.71
CA ASP A 268 4.62 -21.40 36.39
C ASP A 268 3.36 -21.86 35.67
N GLY A 269 3.06 -21.32 34.48
CA GLY A 269 1.90 -21.68 33.66
C GLY A 269 0.62 -20.92 34.00
N THR A 270 0.60 -20.08 35.02
CA THR A 270 -0.54 -19.18 35.31
C THR A 270 -0.51 -17.95 34.39
N ALA A 271 -1.61 -17.17 34.34
CA ALA A 271 -1.73 -16.00 33.49
C ALA A 271 -2.50 -14.89 34.18
N ASP A 272 -2.19 -13.64 33.81
CA ASP A 272 -2.93 -12.44 34.18
C ASP A 272 -3.28 -11.61 32.93
N ILE A 273 -4.27 -10.73 33.04
CA ILE A 273 -4.63 -9.76 32.00
C ILE A 273 -4.68 -8.37 32.63
N ILE A 274 -3.82 -7.47 32.16
CA ILE A 274 -3.86 -6.05 32.51
C ILE A 274 -4.75 -5.34 31.50
N THR A 275 -5.70 -4.54 31.98
CA THR A 275 -6.75 -3.93 31.13
C THR A 275 -6.79 -2.41 31.27
N SER A 276 -7.29 -1.74 30.23
CA SER A 276 -7.77 -0.38 30.33
C SER A 276 -9.08 -0.33 31.11
N ASP A 277 -9.17 0.57 32.09
CA ASP A 277 -10.30 0.81 32.96
C ASP A 277 -10.18 2.21 33.61
N HIS A 278 -11.14 2.56 34.44
CA HIS A 278 -11.18 3.85 35.18
C HIS A 278 -9.96 4.09 36.09
N SER A 279 -9.13 3.09 36.39
CA SER A 279 -7.92 3.27 37.20
C SER A 279 -6.77 3.94 36.44
N PHE A 280 -6.85 4.04 35.10
CA PHE A 280 -5.94 4.88 34.35
C PHE A 280 -6.10 6.34 34.76
N LYS A 281 -5.00 7.05 34.84
CA LYS A 281 -4.98 8.51 35.03
C LYS A 281 -4.72 9.21 33.72
N VAL A 282 -5.24 10.43 33.55
CA VAL A 282 -5.13 11.21 32.32
C VAL A 282 -4.87 12.67 32.58
N ALA A 283 -4.01 13.28 31.75
CA ALA A 283 -3.75 14.72 31.71
C ALA A 283 -3.55 15.20 30.28
N ALA A 284 -3.71 16.50 30.04
CA ALA A 284 -3.34 17.16 28.81
C ALA A 284 -1.83 17.37 28.78
N GLY A 285 -1.16 16.86 27.72
CA GLY A 285 0.29 16.89 27.60
C GLY A 285 0.84 18.08 26.78
N PRO A 286 2.13 18.00 26.41
CA PRO A 286 2.81 19.04 25.65
C PRO A 286 2.31 19.18 24.20
N ILE A 287 1.65 18.15 23.63
CA ILE A 287 1.02 18.26 22.32
C ILE A 287 -0.29 19.04 22.47
N THR A 288 -0.26 20.32 22.12
CA THR A 288 -1.37 21.24 22.30
C THR A 288 -2.39 21.23 21.19
N PHE A 289 -2.03 20.63 20.05
CA PHE A 289 -2.87 20.40 18.88
C PHE A 289 -2.28 19.29 18.03
N ASN A 290 -3.12 18.43 17.45
CA ASN A 290 -2.72 17.49 16.41
C ASN A 290 -3.85 17.30 15.39
N ALA A 291 -3.51 17.27 14.11
CA ALA A 291 -4.42 16.99 13.01
C ALA A 291 -3.66 16.37 11.85
N ILE A 292 -4.22 15.31 11.28
CA ILE A 292 -3.60 14.57 10.18
C ILE A 292 -3.33 15.43 8.94
N TYR A 293 -4.17 16.44 8.68
CA TYR A 293 -4.00 17.37 7.58
C TYR A 293 -3.05 18.51 7.89
N VAL A 294 -3.15 19.11 9.07
CA VAL A 294 -2.58 20.43 9.31
C VAL A 294 -1.21 20.31 9.93
N ALA A 295 -1.14 19.85 11.18
CA ALA A 295 0.08 19.98 11.96
C ALA A 295 0.02 19.21 13.28
N GLU A 296 1.15 19.21 13.98
CA GLU A 296 1.25 18.93 15.41
C GLU A 296 1.96 20.11 16.10
N ASN A 297 1.29 20.70 17.11
CA ASN A 297 1.84 21.79 17.90
C ASN A 297 2.36 21.26 19.23
N TYR A 298 3.58 21.64 19.60
CA TYR A 298 4.26 21.12 20.77
C TYR A 298 4.81 22.25 21.65
N ASP A 299 4.50 22.21 22.93
CA ASP A 299 4.99 23.17 23.93
C ASP A 299 5.94 22.47 24.90
N PHE A 300 7.27 22.60 24.68
CA PHE A 300 8.28 21.97 25.52
C PHE A 300 8.24 22.44 26.99
N ARG A 301 7.65 23.60 27.29
CA ARG A 301 7.48 24.10 28.66
C ARG A 301 6.46 23.27 29.46
N LYS A 302 5.60 22.46 28.75
CA LYS A 302 4.57 21.58 29.33
C LYS A 302 5.00 20.11 29.37
N GLU A 303 6.25 19.79 29.09
CA GLU A 303 6.70 18.41 28.99
C GLU A 303 6.64 17.70 30.34
N PHE A 304 6.09 16.50 30.32
CA PHE A 304 6.02 15.59 31.46
C PHE A 304 7.22 14.62 31.44
N GLN A 305 8.33 15.02 32.00
CA GLN A 305 9.53 14.21 31.98
C GLN A 305 9.34 12.90 32.77
N GLY A 306 9.51 11.74 32.11
CA GLY A 306 9.34 10.43 32.74
C GLY A 306 7.88 10.03 33.05
N TRP A 307 6.90 10.65 32.42
CA TRP A 307 5.48 10.41 32.67
C TRP A 307 5.02 8.95 32.54
N ASN A 308 5.73 8.14 31.76
CA ASN A 308 5.45 6.73 31.49
C ASN A 308 6.37 5.77 32.26
N THR A 309 6.98 6.24 33.37
CA THR A 309 7.83 5.45 34.29
C THR A 309 7.19 5.38 35.68
N LEU A 310 7.72 4.49 36.53
CA LEU A 310 7.27 4.29 37.92
C LEU A 310 7.53 5.48 38.87
N THR A 311 8.49 6.33 38.55
CA THR A 311 8.90 7.42 39.43
C THR A 311 8.13 8.73 39.22
N PHE A 312 7.20 8.74 38.32
CA PHE A 312 6.43 9.94 37.95
C PHE A 312 5.30 10.19 38.96
N ASP A 313 5.22 11.43 39.49
CA ASP A 313 4.12 11.85 40.34
C ASP A 313 2.91 12.25 39.51
N ASP A 314 1.90 11.39 39.46
CA ASP A 314 0.63 11.59 38.77
C ASP A 314 -0.54 12.00 39.69
N SER A 315 -0.23 12.48 40.91
CA SER A 315 -1.26 12.86 41.90
C SER A 315 -2.21 13.95 41.42
N SER A 316 -1.73 14.83 40.51
CA SER A 316 -2.51 15.90 39.89
C SER A 316 -3.35 15.46 38.68
N TRP A 317 -3.13 14.24 38.17
CA TRP A 317 -3.84 13.72 37.02
C TRP A 317 -5.26 13.25 37.40
N LYS A 318 -6.21 13.41 36.50
CA LYS A 318 -7.59 12.93 36.69
C LYS A 318 -7.70 11.46 36.33
N GLN A 319 -8.75 10.79 36.83
CA GLN A 319 -9.09 9.46 36.36
C GLN A 319 -9.65 9.50 34.95
N ALA A 320 -9.33 8.50 34.14
CA ALA A 320 -9.90 8.30 32.84
C ALA A 320 -11.40 7.96 32.94
N VAL A 321 -12.14 8.31 31.89
CA VAL A 321 -13.59 8.06 31.80
C VAL A 321 -13.82 6.87 30.88
N GLU A 322 -14.59 5.89 31.34
CA GLU A 322 -15.05 4.80 30.47
C GLU A 322 -16.11 5.31 29.48
N VAL A 323 -15.97 4.92 28.22
CA VAL A 323 -16.85 5.32 27.13
C VAL A 323 -17.26 4.09 26.30
N SER A 324 -18.33 4.24 25.52
CA SER A 324 -18.75 3.17 24.60
C SER A 324 -17.79 3.04 23.42
N SER A 325 -17.57 1.81 22.94
CA SER A 325 -16.91 1.56 21.66
C SER A 325 -17.73 2.21 20.52
N PRO A 326 -17.07 2.83 19.53
CA PRO A 326 -17.77 3.35 18.34
C PRO A 326 -18.54 2.28 17.56
N CYS A 327 -18.05 1.06 17.54
CA CYS A 327 -18.73 -0.09 16.94
C CYS A 327 -18.35 -1.40 17.67
N SER A 328 -19.10 -2.47 17.39
CA SER A 328 -18.85 -3.81 17.95
C SER A 328 -17.90 -4.66 17.10
N ASN A 329 -17.60 -4.25 15.87
CA ASN A 329 -16.75 -5.01 14.95
C ASN A 329 -15.29 -4.60 15.11
N ILE A 330 -14.57 -5.29 15.99
CA ILE A 330 -13.15 -5.07 16.27
C ILE A 330 -12.37 -6.24 15.71
N VAL A 331 -11.49 -6.01 14.73
CA VAL A 331 -10.74 -7.05 14.00
C VAL A 331 -9.25 -6.75 13.98
N SER A 332 -8.44 -7.76 13.67
CA SER A 332 -6.98 -7.63 13.57
C SER A 332 -6.58 -6.71 12.41
N GLN A 333 -5.55 -5.88 12.64
CA GLN A 333 -4.85 -5.18 11.56
C GLN A 333 -3.89 -6.16 10.85
N SER A 334 -4.44 -7.07 10.05
CA SER A 334 -3.67 -8.10 9.35
C SER A 334 -3.04 -7.55 8.05
N MET A 335 -2.23 -6.51 8.17
CA MET A 335 -1.48 -5.89 7.07
C MET A 335 -0.12 -5.38 7.57
N HIS A 336 0.77 -5.06 6.63
CA HIS A 336 2.03 -4.40 6.96
C HIS A 336 1.77 -3.03 7.61
N PRO A 337 2.47 -2.71 8.72
CA PRO A 337 2.29 -1.43 9.41
C PRO A 337 2.94 -0.28 8.66
N ILE A 338 2.54 0.93 9.00
CA ILE A 338 3.24 2.15 8.61
C ILE A 338 4.52 2.25 9.43
N ARG A 339 5.64 2.58 8.80
CA ARG A 339 6.96 2.74 9.43
C ARG A 339 7.73 3.95 8.92
N LYS A 340 8.76 4.33 9.67
CA LYS A 340 9.87 5.15 9.18
C LYS A 340 10.83 4.22 8.42
N THR A 341 10.87 4.30 7.10
CA THR A 341 11.58 3.32 6.26
C THR A 341 12.92 3.81 5.73
N GLU A 342 13.01 5.08 5.38
CA GLU A 342 14.22 5.74 4.88
C GLU A 342 14.40 7.07 5.61
N PHE A 343 15.64 7.55 5.70
CA PHE A 343 15.91 8.89 6.22
C PHE A 343 16.86 9.66 5.31
N ARG A 344 16.75 11.00 5.33
CA ARG A 344 17.64 11.90 4.59
C ARG A 344 18.06 13.10 5.41
N LYS A 345 19.32 13.47 5.29
CA LYS A 345 19.83 14.78 5.71
C LYS A 345 19.60 15.80 4.59
N PRO A 346 19.44 17.10 4.91
CA PRO A 346 19.31 18.13 3.90
C PRO A 346 20.50 18.17 2.94
N VAL A 347 20.23 18.21 1.64
CA VAL A 347 21.27 18.43 0.62
C VAL A 347 21.73 19.90 0.64
N SER A 348 20.81 20.82 0.99
CA SER A 348 21.15 22.24 1.17
C SER A 348 20.41 22.87 2.35
N LEU A 349 21.01 23.90 2.92
CA LEU A 349 20.40 24.82 3.88
C LEU A 349 20.69 26.25 3.43
N LYS A 350 19.66 27.07 3.32
CA LYS A 350 19.77 28.47 3.00
C LYS A 350 19.30 29.33 4.17
N LYS A 351 20.21 30.10 4.78
CA LYS A 351 19.85 31.12 5.78
C LYS A 351 19.35 32.36 5.02
N LEU A 352 18.09 32.71 5.19
CA LEU A 352 17.45 33.85 4.58
C LEU A 352 17.49 35.08 5.48
N SER A 353 17.41 34.83 6.81
CA SER A 353 17.64 35.84 7.87
C SER A 353 18.03 35.10 9.17
N ASP A 354 18.23 35.84 10.26
CA ASP A 354 18.49 35.22 11.59
C ASP A 354 17.29 34.48 12.17
N THR A 355 16.09 34.65 11.56
CA THR A 355 14.85 34.04 11.98
C THR A 355 14.19 33.20 10.87
N LEU A 356 14.86 33.01 9.72
CA LEU A 356 14.27 32.35 8.56
C LEU A 356 15.29 31.50 7.82
N TYR A 357 15.00 30.20 7.70
CA TYR A 357 15.86 29.20 7.09
C TYR A 357 15.05 28.32 6.14
N LEU A 358 15.65 27.86 5.04
CA LEU A 358 15.06 26.94 4.08
C LEU A 358 15.94 25.71 3.92
N TYR A 359 15.39 24.56 4.27
CA TYR A 359 16.00 23.24 4.08
C TYR A 359 15.48 22.59 2.80
N ASP A 360 16.36 21.93 2.04
CA ASP A 360 16.04 21.12 0.88
C ASP A 360 16.58 19.71 1.11
N PHE A 361 15.71 18.68 1.03
CA PHE A 361 16.08 17.29 1.21
C PHE A 361 16.42 16.56 -0.10
N GLY A 362 16.19 17.20 -1.25
CA GLY A 362 16.50 16.66 -2.58
C GLY A 362 15.61 15.50 -3.02
N GLN A 363 14.53 15.19 -2.26
CA GLN A 363 13.55 14.17 -2.57
C GLN A 363 12.19 14.58 -2.02
N ASN A 364 11.17 14.58 -2.87
CA ASN A 364 9.78 14.71 -2.43
C ASN A 364 9.25 13.34 -1.97
N TRP A 365 8.60 13.27 -0.81
CA TRP A 365 7.98 12.07 -0.28
C TRP A 365 6.93 12.34 0.81
N SER A 366 6.14 11.34 1.19
CA SER A 366 5.34 11.39 2.42
C SER A 366 6.27 11.23 3.63
N GLY A 367 6.23 12.13 4.58
CA GLY A 367 7.21 12.05 5.66
C GLY A 367 6.94 12.92 6.87
N ILE A 368 7.88 12.83 7.79
CA ILE A 368 8.00 13.69 8.96
C ILE A 368 9.44 14.19 9.09
N THR A 369 9.62 15.25 9.86
CA THR A 369 10.95 15.74 10.24
C THR A 369 11.24 15.47 11.71
N GLU A 370 12.49 15.13 12.02
CA GLU A 370 13.06 15.23 13.35
C GLU A 370 13.92 16.50 13.38
N PHE A 371 13.58 17.41 14.27
CA PHE A 371 14.22 18.71 14.38
C PHE A 371 14.81 18.93 15.76
N ARG A 372 16.14 19.10 15.84
CA ARG A 372 16.86 19.47 17.05
C ARG A 372 17.08 20.98 17.08
N VAL A 373 16.70 21.61 18.16
CA VAL A 373 16.76 23.08 18.26
C VAL A 373 16.99 23.53 19.69
N GLN A 374 17.79 24.56 19.83
CA GLN A 374 17.96 25.31 21.06
C GLN A 374 17.70 26.80 20.79
N GLY A 375 16.99 27.46 21.69
CA GLY A 375 16.69 28.89 21.59
C GLY A 375 16.28 29.45 22.92
N LEU A 376 16.06 30.74 23.01
CA LEU A 376 15.61 31.39 24.24
C LEU A 376 14.25 30.82 24.73
N PRO A 377 14.00 30.75 26.05
CA PRO A 377 12.70 30.31 26.57
C PRO A 377 11.54 31.11 25.97
N GLY A 378 10.46 30.40 25.59
CA GLY A 378 9.28 30.97 24.97
C GLY A 378 9.46 31.36 23.50
N THR A 379 10.58 31.04 22.85
CA THR A 379 10.73 31.20 21.41
C THR A 379 9.71 30.35 20.69
N LYS A 380 8.95 30.94 19.77
CA LYS A 380 8.01 30.27 18.89
C LYS A 380 8.70 29.95 17.56
N VAL A 381 8.73 28.66 17.20
CA VAL A 381 9.31 28.16 15.96
C VAL A 381 8.21 27.52 15.13
N LYS A 382 8.21 27.77 13.81
CA LYS A 382 7.30 27.16 12.84
C LYS A 382 8.11 26.36 11.84
N LEU A 383 7.67 25.14 11.55
CA LEU A 383 8.23 24.23 10.54
C LEU A 383 7.18 24.06 9.45
N HIS A 384 7.29 24.84 8.38
CA HIS A 384 6.38 24.77 7.23
C HIS A 384 6.96 23.85 6.18
N HIS A 385 6.21 22.78 5.81
CA HIS A 385 6.60 21.75 4.87
C HIS A 385 5.90 21.95 3.53
N GLY A 386 6.60 21.68 2.42
CA GLY A 386 5.98 21.75 1.09
C GLY A 386 6.81 21.12 -0.01
N GLU A 387 6.15 20.94 -1.15
CA GLU A 387 6.68 20.19 -2.29
C GLU A 387 7.49 21.06 -3.26
N GLN A 388 7.25 22.39 -3.28
CA GLN A 388 7.83 23.28 -4.29
C GLN A 388 8.20 24.64 -3.74
N LEU A 389 9.08 25.35 -4.47
CA LEU A 389 9.49 26.70 -4.16
C LEU A 389 8.79 27.72 -5.07
N ASP A 390 8.42 28.88 -4.51
CA ASP A 390 8.07 30.07 -5.31
C ASP A 390 9.31 30.57 -6.04
N SER A 391 9.34 30.42 -7.36
CA SER A 391 10.47 30.83 -8.20
C SER A 391 10.80 32.34 -8.13
N ARG A 392 9.84 33.20 -7.79
CA ARG A 392 10.02 34.65 -7.66
C ARG A 392 10.66 35.05 -6.34
N ARG A 393 10.27 34.37 -5.24
CA ARG A 393 10.71 34.68 -3.88
C ARG A 393 11.82 33.75 -3.39
N LYS A 394 12.05 32.61 -4.06
CA LYS A 394 12.98 31.54 -3.64
C LYS A 394 12.70 31.06 -2.21
N ARG A 395 11.44 31.06 -1.84
CA ARG A 395 10.87 30.59 -0.58
C ARG A 395 9.93 29.44 -0.86
N LEU A 396 9.50 28.78 0.19
CA LEU A 396 8.47 27.76 0.05
C LEU A 396 7.22 28.40 -0.58
N PHE A 397 6.66 27.72 -1.59
CA PHE A 397 5.39 28.12 -2.17
C PHE A 397 4.31 28.05 -1.10
N ASP A 398 3.59 29.15 -0.93
CA ASP A 398 2.46 29.19 0.00
C ASP A 398 1.28 28.47 -0.66
N ASP A 399 1.17 27.17 -0.40
CA ASP A 399 0.13 26.29 -0.90
C ASP A 399 -1.18 26.48 -0.12
N ASN A 400 -1.56 27.72 0.06
CA ASN A 400 -2.80 28.11 0.68
C ASN A 400 -4.04 27.74 -0.17
N ASN A 401 -3.85 27.17 -1.34
CA ASN A 401 -4.90 26.66 -2.23
C ASN A 401 -5.35 25.24 -1.89
N THR A 402 -5.04 24.74 -0.71
CA THR A 402 -5.63 23.50 -0.28
C THR A 402 -7.13 23.68 -0.11
N GLN A 403 -7.87 22.74 -0.64
CA GLN A 403 -9.34 22.71 -0.65
C GLN A 403 -9.97 22.72 0.76
N PHE A 404 -9.16 22.86 1.80
CA PHE A 404 -9.56 22.70 3.17
C PHE A 404 -9.83 24.00 3.89
N TYR A 405 -8.89 24.88 3.82
CA TYR A 405 -8.76 25.88 4.88
C TYR A 405 -9.24 27.25 4.46
N GLN A 406 -9.10 27.57 3.21
CA GLN A 406 -9.27 28.94 2.73
C GLN A 406 -10.59 29.22 2.05
N ASN A 407 -11.27 28.20 1.57
CA ASN A 407 -12.57 28.35 0.94
C ASN A 407 -13.70 28.51 1.96
N VAL A 408 -13.43 28.33 3.26
CA VAL A 408 -14.43 28.51 4.30
C VAL A 408 -14.44 29.95 4.77
N LYS A 409 -15.18 30.81 4.06
CA LYS A 409 -15.38 32.21 4.43
C LYS A 409 -16.14 32.40 5.78
N GLU A 410 -16.85 31.36 6.23
CA GLU A 410 -17.65 31.39 7.47
C GLU A 410 -17.49 30.06 8.24
N PRO A 411 -16.37 29.82 8.93
CA PRO A 411 -16.14 28.56 9.68
C PRO A 411 -17.24 28.23 10.69
N LEU A 412 -17.78 29.24 11.38
CA LEU A 412 -18.84 29.10 12.38
C LEU A 412 -20.16 28.57 11.80
N LYS A 413 -20.43 28.74 10.50
CA LYS A 413 -21.62 28.22 9.83
C LYS A 413 -21.63 26.68 9.78
N TYR A 414 -20.48 26.04 9.92
CA TYR A 414 -20.33 24.60 9.90
C TYR A 414 -20.18 23.99 11.30
N GLY A 415 -20.32 24.80 12.36
CA GLY A 415 -20.24 24.33 13.76
C GLY A 415 -18.83 23.90 14.17
N VAL A 416 -17.80 24.37 13.48
CA VAL A 416 -16.39 24.04 13.76
C VAL A 416 -15.63 25.34 14.01
N HIS A 417 -14.82 25.36 15.08
CA HIS A 417 -13.95 26.49 15.34
C HIS A 417 -12.85 26.58 14.27
N PRO A 418 -12.56 27.80 13.75
CA PRO A 418 -11.41 27.97 12.87
C PRO A 418 -10.15 27.51 13.59
N VAL A 419 -9.36 26.70 12.93
CA VAL A 419 -8.01 26.36 13.41
C VAL A 419 -7.11 27.50 12.97
N ASP A 420 -6.46 28.18 13.91
CA ASP A 420 -5.55 29.28 13.61
C ASP A 420 -4.20 28.80 13.04
N GLU A 421 -4.06 27.49 12.87
CA GLU A 421 -2.86 26.87 12.34
C GLU A 421 -2.81 26.97 10.82
N ILE A 422 -1.60 27.19 10.33
CA ILE A 422 -1.29 27.21 8.90
C ILE A 422 -1.13 25.75 8.44
N PHE A 423 -1.63 25.45 7.24
CA PHE A 423 -1.52 24.13 6.64
C PHE A 423 -0.05 23.65 6.59
N ALA A 424 0.16 22.35 6.83
CA ALA A 424 1.45 21.67 6.84
C ALA A 424 2.55 22.34 7.70
N THR A 425 2.15 23.04 8.79
CA THR A 425 3.04 23.83 9.62
C THR A 425 3.00 23.43 11.08
N ASP A 426 4.02 22.72 11.56
CA ASP A 426 4.18 22.43 12.98
C ASP A 426 4.65 23.66 13.73
N VAL A 427 4.15 23.85 14.98
CA VAL A 427 4.50 24.99 15.83
C VAL A 427 5.07 24.52 17.15
N LEU A 428 6.26 25.03 17.50
CA LEU A 428 6.97 24.66 18.71
C LEU A 428 7.14 25.88 19.63
N TRP A 429 7.03 25.67 20.94
CA TRP A 429 7.43 26.65 21.96
C TRP A 429 8.58 26.07 22.76
N LEU A 430 9.75 26.75 22.69
CA LEU A 430 10.98 26.29 23.33
C LEU A 430 11.00 26.62 24.83
N ASP A 431 11.67 25.76 25.61
CA ASP A 431 11.87 25.94 27.06
C ASP A 431 13.24 26.53 27.44
N GLY A 432 14.12 26.75 26.46
CA GLY A 432 15.49 27.24 26.64
C GLY A 432 16.57 26.17 26.61
N LYS A 433 16.18 24.89 26.63
CA LYS A 433 17.11 23.75 26.54
C LYS A 433 17.27 23.31 25.07
N GLU A 434 18.19 22.38 24.84
CA GLU A 434 18.22 21.63 23.60
C GLU A 434 17.00 20.68 23.55
N ASN A 435 16.19 20.83 22.52
CA ASN A 435 14.94 20.09 22.32
C ASN A 435 14.99 19.30 21.01
N THR A 436 14.34 18.14 20.99
CA THR A 436 14.13 17.35 19.79
C THR A 436 12.64 17.16 19.57
N PHE A 437 12.14 17.65 18.44
CA PHE A 437 10.75 17.48 18.01
C PHE A 437 10.67 16.51 16.84
N SER A 438 9.69 15.63 16.87
CA SER A 438 9.23 14.84 15.74
C SER A 438 7.73 14.59 15.92
N PRO A 439 6.89 14.92 14.94
CA PRO A 439 5.44 14.72 15.07
C PRO A 439 5.10 13.24 15.21
N ARG A 440 4.04 12.95 15.98
CA ARG A 440 3.56 11.59 16.26
C ARG A 440 2.32 11.22 15.48
N PHE A 441 1.44 12.18 15.20
CA PHE A 441 0.07 11.93 14.73
C PHE A 441 -0.29 12.62 13.42
N ASN A 442 0.74 12.96 12.62
CA ASN A 442 0.55 13.42 11.25
C ASN A 442 1.74 13.03 10.36
N TYR A 443 1.58 13.23 9.07
CA TYR A 443 2.63 13.20 8.07
C TYR A 443 2.36 14.29 7.02
N LYS A 444 3.36 14.61 6.21
CA LYS A 444 3.27 15.65 5.19
C LYS A 444 3.91 15.15 3.89
N GLY A 445 3.46 15.68 2.74
CA GLY A 445 4.17 15.55 1.47
C GLY A 445 5.13 16.72 1.35
N PHE A 446 6.44 16.49 1.20
CA PHE A 446 7.40 17.59 1.11
C PHE A 446 8.76 17.17 0.56
N GLN A 447 9.43 18.13 -0.07
CA GLN A 447 10.87 18.13 -0.33
C GLN A 447 11.57 19.23 0.50
N TYR A 448 10.86 20.30 0.80
CA TYR A 448 11.40 21.48 1.45
C TYR A 448 10.75 21.71 2.81
N VAL A 449 11.55 22.29 3.73
CA VAL A 449 11.04 22.80 5.01
C VAL A 449 11.54 24.21 5.26
N GLU A 450 10.62 25.15 5.39
CA GLU A 450 10.92 26.50 5.80
C GLU A 450 10.75 26.62 7.32
N VAL A 451 11.84 26.96 8.01
CA VAL A 451 11.86 27.20 9.46
C VAL A 451 11.80 28.70 9.71
N SER A 452 10.78 29.14 10.43
CA SER A 452 10.68 30.54 10.88
C SER A 452 10.54 30.62 12.40
N SER A 453 11.06 31.69 13.00
CA SER A 453 11.01 31.91 14.45
C SER A 453 10.76 33.39 14.78
N ASP A 454 10.23 33.66 15.98
CA ASP A 454 10.02 35.02 16.49
C ASP A 454 11.27 35.61 17.15
N LYS A 455 12.32 34.80 17.37
CA LYS A 455 13.62 35.21 17.88
C LYS A 455 14.74 34.55 17.06
N PRO A 456 15.94 35.14 16.99
CA PRO A 456 17.05 34.54 16.26
C PRO A 456 17.37 33.10 16.69
N LEU A 457 17.69 32.26 15.69
CA LEU A 457 18.18 30.89 15.88
C LEU A 457 19.49 30.70 15.09
N GLU A 458 20.32 29.77 15.56
CA GLU A 458 21.50 29.30 14.84
C GLU A 458 21.25 27.86 14.39
N LEU A 459 20.99 27.69 13.10
CA LEU A 459 20.65 26.40 12.51
C LEU A 459 21.66 25.97 11.45
N THR A 460 21.97 24.67 11.44
CA THR A 460 22.82 23.98 10.49
C THR A 460 22.04 22.86 9.80
N LYS A 461 22.64 22.18 8.81
CA LYS A 461 22.02 21.01 8.19
C LYS A 461 21.77 19.87 9.20
N ASP A 462 22.59 19.75 10.24
CA ASP A 462 22.52 18.67 11.23
C ASP A 462 21.31 18.80 12.17
N ASN A 463 20.70 19.99 12.24
CA ASN A 463 19.53 20.20 13.06
C ASN A 463 18.28 19.47 12.58
N MET A 464 18.24 19.05 11.30
CA MET A 464 17.04 18.42 10.76
C MET A 464 17.35 17.12 10.02
N THR A 465 16.47 16.12 10.20
CA THR A 465 16.44 14.86 9.46
C THR A 465 15.01 14.61 8.97
N SER A 466 14.85 14.27 7.70
CA SER A 466 13.57 13.83 7.15
C SER A 466 13.49 12.31 7.16
N TYR A 467 12.32 11.76 7.50
CA TYR A 467 12.03 10.32 7.46
C TYR A 467 10.88 10.06 6.48
N PHE A 468 11.07 9.08 5.60
CA PHE A 468 10.02 8.57 4.72
C PHE A 468 9.04 7.73 5.52
N ILE A 469 7.74 7.99 5.39
CA ILE A 469 6.65 7.32 6.10
C ILE A 469 5.70 6.70 5.10
N HIS A 470 5.55 5.38 5.13
CA HIS A 470 4.57 4.65 4.34
C HIS A 470 4.28 3.28 4.96
N THR A 471 3.25 2.60 4.49
CA THR A 471 3.03 1.19 4.80
C THR A 471 4.21 0.38 4.27
N ASP A 472 4.89 -0.35 5.17
CA ASP A 472 6.16 -1.04 4.91
C ASP A 472 5.94 -2.36 4.15
N VAL A 473 5.38 -2.25 2.94
CA VAL A 473 5.16 -3.40 2.03
C VAL A 473 6.50 -3.92 1.50
N PRO A 474 6.71 -5.26 1.46
CA PRO A 474 7.95 -5.82 0.94
C PRO A 474 8.18 -5.49 -0.54
N VAL A 475 9.43 -5.31 -0.92
CA VAL A 475 9.83 -5.15 -2.32
C VAL A 475 9.67 -6.48 -3.06
N SER A 476 8.96 -6.48 -4.18
CA SER A 476 8.73 -7.65 -5.05
C SER A 476 9.49 -7.56 -6.37
N GLY A 477 9.73 -6.35 -6.88
CA GLY A 477 10.34 -6.17 -8.20
C GLY A 477 11.55 -5.25 -8.22
N SER A 478 12.37 -5.43 -9.27
CA SER A 478 13.44 -4.51 -9.62
C SER A 478 13.48 -4.29 -11.14
N PHE A 479 13.90 -3.11 -11.55
CA PHE A 479 14.04 -2.76 -12.96
C PHE A 479 15.26 -1.86 -13.18
N GLU A 480 16.04 -2.13 -14.22
CA GLU A 480 17.16 -1.33 -14.68
C GLU A 480 17.30 -1.49 -16.20
N CYS A 481 17.61 -0.41 -16.90
CA CYS A 481 17.95 -0.44 -18.32
C CYS A 481 19.09 0.51 -18.66
N SER A 482 19.54 0.51 -19.92
CA SER A 482 20.62 1.39 -20.39
C SER A 482 20.24 2.88 -20.46
N ASP A 483 18.94 3.21 -20.49
CA ASP A 483 18.46 4.58 -20.49
C ASP A 483 18.31 5.15 -19.07
N SER A 484 19.09 6.19 -18.79
CA SER A 484 19.08 6.85 -17.48
C SER A 484 17.78 7.58 -17.16
N LEU A 485 17.05 8.09 -18.16
CA LEU A 485 15.74 8.73 -17.98
C LEU A 485 14.71 7.72 -17.50
N ILE A 486 14.64 6.53 -18.14
CA ILE A 486 13.72 5.45 -17.75
C ILE A 486 14.02 4.98 -16.31
N ASN A 487 15.30 4.80 -15.96
CA ASN A 487 15.68 4.43 -14.60
C ASN A 487 15.27 5.49 -13.56
N ARG A 488 15.31 6.77 -13.92
CA ARG A 488 14.83 7.85 -13.06
C ARG A 488 13.31 7.86 -12.96
N LEU A 489 12.61 7.62 -14.06
CA LEU A 489 11.13 7.51 -14.09
C LEU A 489 10.65 6.35 -13.23
N TRP A 490 11.26 5.17 -13.36
CA TRP A 490 10.93 4.02 -12.50
C TRP A 490 11.09 4.34 -11.01
N ARG A 491 12.18 5.01 -10.62
CA ARG A 491 12.37 5.44 -9.23
C ARG A 491 11.34 6.49 -8.80
N ALA A 492 11.07 7.50 -9.61
CA ALA A 492 10.08 8.53 -9.31
C ALA A 492 8.67 7.94 -9.14
N THR A 493 8.30 6.96 -9.99
CA THR A 493 7.04 6.23 -9.89
C THR A 493 6.93 5.47 -8.58
N ASN A 494 7.99 4.75 -8.18
CA ASN A 494 8.01 4.01 -6.93
C ASN A 494 7.94 4.91 -5.69
N TYR A 495 8.63 6.07 -5.70
CA TYR A 495 8.49 7.06 -4.62
C TYR A 495 7.08 7.63 -4.55
N SER A 496 6.45 7.96 -5.68
CA SER A 496 5.05 8.40 -5.70
C SER A 496 4.10 7.32 -5.20
N TYR A 497 4.30 6.07 -5.61
CA TYR A 497 3.46 4.96 -5.16
C TYR A 497 3.55 4.75 -3.64
N LEU A 498 4.76 4.61 -3.10
CA LEU A 498 4.97 4.42 -1.66
C LEU A 498 4.49 5.63 -0.84
N SER A 499 4.70 6.87 -1.34
CA SER A 499 4.22 8.09 -0.68
C SER A 499 2.70 8.10 -0.50
N ASN A 500 1.99 7.37 -1.35
CA ASN A 500 0.54 7.25 -1.35
C ASN A 500 0.02 5.93 -0.74
N LEU A 501 0.87 5.22 0.02
CA LEU A 501 0.54 4.01 0.76
C LEU A 501 0.60 4.27 2.28
N VAL A 502 -0.36 4.99 2.86
CA VAL A 502 -0.36 5.33 4.29
C VAL A 502 -1.59 4.74 4.99
N GLY A 503 -1.61 3.40 5.10
CA GLY A 503 -2.70 2.62 5.71
C GLY A 503 -3.91 2.40 4.80
N TYR A 504 -4.01 3.12 3.71
CA TYR A 504 -4.93 3.01 2.57
C TYR A 504 -4.32 3.76 1.38
N PRO A 505 -4.73 3.47 0.12
CA PRO A 505 -4.22 4.21 -1.04
C PRO A 505 -4.72 5.65 -0.98
N THR A 506 -3.81 6.62 -1.15
CA THR A 506 -4.15 8.04 -1.28
C THR A 506 -3.81 8.55 -2.67
N ASP A 507 -4.45 9.63 -3.07
CA ASP A 507 -4.15 10.36 -4.31
C ASP A 507 -2.81 11.10 -4.20
N CYS A 508 -2.63 11.86 -3.12
CA CYS A 508 -1.42 12.62 -2.83
C CYS A 508 -1.14 12.71 -1.32
N PRO A 509 0.15 12.80 -0.89
CA PRO A 509 0.50 12.85 0.53
C PRO A 509 0.41 14.26 1.13
N HIS A 510 0.29 15.29 0.30
CA HIS A 510 0.35 16.69 0.71
C HIS A 510 -1.04 17.25 1.02
N ARG A 511 -1.85 17.58 0.01
CA ARG A 511 -3.04 18.40 0.17
C ARG A 511 -4.34 17.63 0.44
N GLU A 512 -4.57 16.45 -0.15
CA GLU A 512 -5.82 15.72 -0.02
C GLU A 512 -5.76 14.54 0.95
N LYS A 513 -4.78 13.66 0.80
CA LYS A 513 -4.64 12.43 1.59
C LYS A 513 -5.90 11.56 1.56
N ASN A 514 -6.58 11.52 0.42
CA ASN A 514 -7.86 10.85 0.24
C ASN A 514 -7.74 9.51 -0.47
N GLY A 515 -8.62 8.59 -0.10
CA GLY A 515 -8.72 7.27 -0.72
C GLY A 515 -9.50 7.32 -2.04
N TRP A 516 -9.03 8.10 -3.02
CA TRP A 516 -9.61 8.16 -4.35
C TRP A 516 -9.54 6.81 -5.05
N THR A 517 -10.70 6.25 -5.36
CA THR A 517 -10.80 4.87 -5.85
C THR A 517 -10.30 4.72 -7.29
N GLY A 518 -10.43 5.76 -8.12
CA GLY A 518 -9.89 5.80 -9.49
C GLY A 518 -8.38 5.74 -9.51
N ASP A 519 -7.71 6.61 -8.76
CA ASP A 519 -6.25 6.70 -8.66
C ASP A 519 -5.65 5.36 -8.24
N ALA A 520 -6.25 4.73 -7.25
CA ALA A 520 -5.77 3.47 -6.71
C ALA A 520 -5.86 2.31 -7.70
N HIS A 521 -7.01 2.09 -8.37
CA HIS A 521 -7.14 0.96 -9.29
C HIS A 521 -6.33 1.14 -10.58
N LEU A 522 -6.13 2.38 -11.03
CA LEU A 522 -5.39 2.69 -12.25
C LEU A 522 -3.87 2.49 -12.07
N ALA A 523 -3.33 2.80 -10.88
CA ALA A 523 -1.91 2.64 -10.58
C ALA A 523 -1.55 1.30 -9.90
N MET A 524 -2.53 0.42 -9.64
CA MET A 524 -2.33 -0.79 -8.85
C MET A 524 -1.31 -1.75 -9.44
N GLU A 525 -1.30 -1.97 -10.77
CA GLU A 525 -0.36 -2.89 -11.42
C GLU A 525 1.09 -2.47 -11.20
N THR A 526 1.40 -1.17 -11.32
CA THR A 526 2.73 -0.63 -11.02
C THR A 526 3.17 -1.01 -9.61
N GLY A 527 2.27 -0.84 -8.66
CA GLY A 527 2.53 -1.20 -7.27
C GLY A 527 2.77 -2.69 -7.08
N LEU A 528 1.96 -3.54 -7.67
CA LEU A 528 2.07 -4.99 -7.51
C LEU A 528 3.29 -5.60 -8.21
N TYR A 529 3.79 -5.00 -9.30
CA TYR A 529 5.09 -5.39 -9.85
C TYR A 529 6.26 -5.00 -8.95
N SER A 530 6.18 -3.84 -8.28
CA SER A 530 7.28 -3.33 -7.45
C SER A 530 7.23 -3.82 -6.00
N PHE A 531 6.03 -4.06 -5.44
CA PHE A 531 5.79 -4.32 -4.01
C PHE A 531 4.75 -5.41 -3.77
N ASP A 532 4.88 -6.12 -2.64
CA ASP A 532 3.91 -7.12 -2.18
C ASP A 532 2.74 -6.44 -1.45
N GLY A 533 1.73 -6.05 -2.21
CA GLY A 533 0.61 -5.24 -1.74
C GLY A 533 -0.65 -6.00 -1.32
N ILE A 534 -0.67 -7.35 -1.33
CA ILE A 534 -1.92 -8.11 -1.15
C ILE A 534 -2.65 -7.77 0.16
N THR A 535 -1.95 -7.78 1.30
CA THR A 535 -2.57 -7.52 2.62
C THR A 535 -3.08 -6.08 2.74
N PHE A 536 -2.42 -5.14 2.10
CA PHE A 536 -2.82 -3.73 2.04
C PHE A 536 -4.14 -3.57 1.28
N TYR A 537 -4.25 -4.15 0.09
CA TYR A 537 -5.47 -4.06 -0.71
C TYR A 537 -6.61 -4.92 -0.14
N GLU A 538 -6.35 -6.08 0.48
CA GLU A 538 -7.39 -6.85 1.18
C GLU A 538 -8.03 -6.04 2.32
N LYS A 539 -7.22 -5.30 3.09
CA LYS A 539 -7.72 -4.37 4.10
C LYS A 539 -8.60 -3.28 3.46
N TRP A 540 -8.14 -2.71 2.35
CA TRP A 540 -8.89 -1.64 1.68
C TRP A 540 -10.18 -2.15 1.02
N MET A 541 -10.21 -3.40 0.53
CA MET A 541 -11.45 -4.04 0.08
C MET A 541 -12.45 -4.28 1.22
N ALA A 542 -11.97 -4.48 2.45
CA ALA A 542 -12.85 -4.46 3.61
C ALA A 542 -13.45 -3.06 3.85
N ASP A 543 -12.68 -1.98 3.64
CA ASP A 543 -13.21 -0.61 3.69
C ASP A 543 -14.28 -0.37 2.61
N HIS A 544 -14.15 -0.95 1.41
CA HIS A 544 -15.20 -0.90 0.37
C HIS A 544 -16.51 -1.55 0.85
N ARG A 545 -16.42 -2.73 1.49
CA ARG A 545 -17.61 -3.40 2.07
C ARG A 545 -18.28 -2.56 3.15
N ASP A 546 -17.49 -1.91 4.01
CA ASP A 546 -17.99 -1.06 5.08
C ASP A 546 -18.67 0.21 4.55
N ASN A 547 -18.19 0.76 3.43
CA ASN A 547 -18.68 2.01 2.84
C ASN A 547 -19.79 1.82 1.81
N MET A 548 -20.19 0.58 1.49
CA MET A 548 -21.26 0.31 0.55
C MET A 548 -22.64 0.56 1.17
N TYR A 549 -23.47 1.28 0.44
CA TYR A 549 -24.87 1.51 0.81
C TYR A 549 -25.76 0.28 0.58
N GLY A 550 -26.91 0.27 1.24
CA GLY A 550 -27.89 -0.83 1.13
C GLY A 550 -28.36 -1.13 -0.29
N ASN A 551 -28.38 -0.16 -1.19
CA ASN A 551 -28.76 -0.28 -2.58
C ASN A 551 -27.60 -0.68 -3.54
N GLY A 552 -26.36 -0.81 -3.07
CA GLY A 552 -25.18 -1.12 -3.88
C GLY A 552 -24.38 0.09 -4.30
N GLN A 553 -24.82 1.28 -3.99
CA GLN A 553 -24.08 2.52 -4.22
C GLN A 553 -22.79 2.55 -3.43
N LEU A 554 -21.74 3.13 -4.00
CA LEU A 554 -20.42 3.29 -3.37
C LEU A 554 -19.91 4.72 -3.59
N ARG A 555 -19.14 5.24 -2.64
CA ARG A 555 -18.50 6.55 -2.81
C ARG A 555 -17.18 6.41 -3.56
N CYS A 556 -16.78 7.47 -4.27
CA CYS A 556 -15.51 7.51 -5.00
C CYS A 556 -14.29 7.76 -4.10
N ILE A 557 -14.47 8.07 -2.82
CA ILE A 557 -13.43 8.17 -1.80
C ILE A 557 -13.72 7.16 -0.70
N ILE A 558 -12.76 6.31 -0.35
CA ILE A 558 -12.89 5.24 0.66
C ILE A 558 -11.64 5.17 1.54
N PRO A 559 -11.79 5.20 2.90
CA PRO A 559 -12.99 5.51 3.68
C PRO A 559 -13.47 6.95 3.49
N SER A 560 -14.78 7.21 3.64
CA SER A 560 -15.36 8.53 3.37
C SER A 560 -15.98 9.16 4.61
N GLY A 561 -15.67 10.41 4.88
CA GLY A 561 -16.33 11.24 5.90
C GLY A 561 -17.77 11.68 5.55
N GLY A 562 -18.32 11.15 4.44
CA GLY A 562 -19.67 11.49 3.96
C GLY A 562 -19.69 12.31 2.65
N TRP A 563 -18.53 12.65 2.13
CA TRP A 563 -18.36 13.27 0.82
C TRP A 563 -18.14 12.22 -0.29
N GLY A 564 -18.35 12.63 -1.51
CA GLY A 564 -18.19 11.81 -2.70
C GLY A 564 -19.51 11.30 -3.24
N GLY A 565 -19.59 11.25 -4.57
CA GLY A 565 -20.77 10.85 -5.33
C GLY A 565 -20.64 9.47 -5.93
N ASP A 566 -21.68 9.13 -6.64
CA ASP A 566 -21.76 8.00 -7.55
C ASP A 566 -20.94 8.28 -8.82
N ILE A 567 -19.78 7.69 -8.93
CA ILE A 567 -18.85 7.91 -10.03
C ILE A 567 -18.42 6.56 -10.58
N ALA A 568 -19.02 6.13 -11.69
CA ALA A 568 -18.90 4.77 -12.21
C ALA A 568 -17.46 4.37 -12.57
N ASP A 569 -16.74 5.27 -13.21
CA ASP A 569 -15.36 5.08 -13.66
C ASP A 569 -14.30 5.15 -12.51
N TRP A 570 -14.72 5.53 -11.31
CA TRP A 570 -13.90 5.45 -10.07
C TRP A 570 -14.29 4.26 -9.21
N THR A 571 -15.58 4.07 -8.95
CA THR A 571 -16.08 3.01 -8.05
C THR A 571 -15.99 1.60 -8.63
N CYS A 572 -15.62 1.46 -9.92
CA CYS A 572 -15.19 0.20 -10.52
C CYS A 572 -14.00 -0.47 -9.81
N SER A 573 -13.30 0.25 -8.94
CA SER A 573 -12.30 -0.29 -8.01
C SER A 573 -12.79 -1.53 -7.25
N VAL A 574 -14.09 -1.58 -6.91
CA VAL A 574 -14.70 -2.69 -6.16
C VAL A 574 -14.66 -4.04 -6.90
N THR A 575 -14.56 -4.02 -8.22
CA THR A 575 -14.41 -5.21 -9.08
C THR A 575 -12.99 -5.39 -9.57
N ILE A 576 -12.34 -4.32 -10.01
CA ILE A 576 -10.99 -4.35 -10.61
C ILE A 576 -9.95 -4.82 -9.58
N ILE A 577 -9.98 -4.28 -8.37
CA ILE A 577 -8.96 -4.59 -7.36
C ILE A 577 -8.98 -6.07 -6.95
N PRO A 578 -10.11 -6.69 -6.55
CA PRO A 578 -10.13 -8.11 -6.23
C PRO A 578 -9.71 -9.00 -7.41
N TRP A 579 -10.08 -8.60 -8.64
CA TRP A 579 -9.69 -9.31 -9.85
C TRP A 579 -8.19 -9.25 -10.09
N THR A 580 -7.58 -8.06 -10.01
CA THR A 580 -6.14 -7.86 -10.17
C THR A 580 -5.33 -8.60 -9.10
N LEU A 581 -5.81 -8.62 -7.84
CA LEU A 581 -5.18 -9.44 -6.80
C LEU A 581 -5.20 -10.91 -7.15
N TYR A 582 -6.33 -11.42 -7.66
CA TYR A 582 -6.41 -12.80 -8.12
C TYR A 582 -5.44 -13.09 -9.28
N GLU A 583 -5.34 -12.18 -10.25
CA GLU A 583 -4.40 -12.33 -11.37
C GLU A 583 -2.94 -12.40 -10.90
N PHE A 584 -2.54 -11.54 -9.95
CA PHE A 584 -1.16 -11.49 -9.46
C PHE A 584 -0.82 -12.62 -8.47
N TYR A 585 -1.75 -13.01 -7.59
CA TYR A 585 -1.45 -13.94 -6.49
C TYR A 585 -2.04 -15.34 -6.68
N GLY A 586 -2.98 -15.54 -7.60
CA GLY A 586 -3.68 -16.82 -7.77
C GLY A 586 -4.57 -17.19 -6.58
N ASP A 587 -4.75 -16.28 -5.61
CA ASP A 587 -5.58 -16.49 -4.42
C ASP A 587 -7.00 -15.98 -4.66
N MET A 588 -7.97 -16.89 -4.64
CA MET A 588 -9.39 -16.57 -4.82
C MET A 588 -10.06 -15.96 -3.57
N THR A 589 -9.34 -15.80 -2.47
CA THR A 589 -9.95 -15.37 -1.19
C THR A 589 -10.53 -13.96 -1.32
N CYS A 590 -9.80 -13.04 -1.91
CA CYS A 590 -10.29 -11.68 -2.10
C CYS A 590 -11.53 -11.64 -3.01
N LEU A 591 -11.60 -12.48 -4.05
CA LEU A 591 -12.80 -12.59 -4.89
C LEU A 591 -13.99 -13.15 -4.08
N LYS A 592 -13.79 -14.22 -3.30
CA LYS A 592 -14.85 -14.83 -2.47
C LYS A 592 -15.39 -13.85 -1.45
N ASP A 593 -14.49 -13.16 -0.73
CA ASP A 593 -14.85 -12.22 0.34
C ASP A 593 -15.61 -11.01 -0.20
N ASN A 594 -15.41 -10.63 -1.48
CA ASN A 594 -16.00 -9.44 -2.08
C ASN A 594 -17.08 -9.71 -3.12
N TYR A 595 -17.34 -10.96 -3.53
CA TYR A 595 -18.26 -11.26 -4.64
C TYR A 595 -19.66 -10.64 -4.47
N SER A 596 -20.23 -10.74 -3.27
CA SER A 596 -21.55 -10.15 -2.98
C SER A 596 -21.54 -8.62 -3.15
N THR A 597 -20.45 -7.98 -2.77
CA THR A 597 -20.26 -6.51 -2.89
C THR A 597 -20.09 -6.12 -4.35
N MET A 598 -19.23 -6.85 -5.09
CA MET A 598 -19.01 -6.66 -6.52
C MET A 598 -20.31 -6.78 -7.32
N LYS A 599 -21.06 -7.88 -7.08
CA LYS A 599 -22.35 -8.15 -7.70
C LYS A 599 -23.34 -7.03 -7.41
N LYS A 600 -23.52 -6.67 -6.15
CA LYS A 600 -24.49 -5.66 -5.71
C LYS A 600 -24.20 -4.28 -6.32
N HIS A 601 -22.94 -3.89 -6.43
CA HIS A 601 -22.53 -2.65 -7.08
C HIS A 601 -22.79 -2.68 -8.59
N THR A 602 -22.50 -3.80 -9.25
CA THR A 602 -22.76 -3.98 -10.68
C THR A 602 -24.27 -3.96 -10.97
N ASP A 603 -25.09 -4.64 -10.16
CA ASP A 603 -26.56 -4.62 -10.26
C ASP A 603 -27.12 -3.20 -10.10
N TYR A 604 -26.55 -2.39 -9.20
CA TYR A 604 -26.92 -0.99 -9.02
C TYR A 604 -26.72 -0.20 -10.32
N TRP A 605 -25.56 -0.32 -10.98
CA TRP A 605 -25.29 0.38 -12.24
C TRP A 605 -26.13 -0.14 -13.40
N LEU A 606 -26.34 -1.45 -13.53
CA LEU A 606 -27.24 -2.03 -14.53
C LEU A 606 -28.69 -1.55 -14.36
N SER A 607 -29.15 -1.38 -13.11
CA SER A 607 -30.47 -0.83 -12.83
C SER A 607 -30.59 0.65 -13.16
N LYS A 608 -29.53 1.43 -12.90
CA LYS A 608 -29.52 2.88 -13.14
C LYS A 608 -29.39 3.24 -14.63
N PHE A 609 -28.64 2.42 -15.37
CA PHE A 609 -28.37 2.58 -16.82
C PHE A 609 -28.67 1.28 -17.56
N PRO A 610 -29.95 0.98 -17.82
CA PRO A 610 -30.36 -0.31 -18.41
C PRO A 610 -29.84 -0.56 -19.83
N ASP A 611 -29.53 0.51 -20.59
CA ASP A 611 -28.89 0.41 -21.89
C ASP A 611 -27.38 0.10 -21.81
N GLY A 612 -26.78 0.24 -20.62
CA GLY A 612 -25.38 0.00 -20.37
C GLY A 612 -24.46 1.21 -20.59
N LEU A 613 -25.01 2.36 -20.99
CA LEU A 613 -24.24 3.57 -21.25
C LEU A 613 -24.33 4.55 -20.08
N ILE A 614 -23.20 4.86 -19.46
CA ILE A 614 -23.10 5.80 -18.34
C ILE A 614 -23.02 7.23 -18.86
N THR A 615 -24.10 8.00 -18.73
CA THR A 615 -24.22 9.31 -19.38
C THR A 615 -23.80 10.49 -18.50
N ASP A 616 -23.91 10.42 -17.16
CA ASP A 616 -23.79 11.58 -16.26
C ASP A 616 -23.02 11.32 -14.95
N ALA A 617 -22.78 10.07 -14.58
CA ALA A 617 -22.15 9.70 -13.31
C ALA A 617 -20.67 9.31 -13.50
N CYS A 618 -19.85 10.24 -14.00
CA CYS A 618 -18.46 9.99 -14.37
C CYS A 618 -17.57 11.23 -14.24
N LEU A 619 -16.30 11.04 -13.94
CA LEU A 619 -15.26 12.08 -14.00
C LEU A 619 -14.56 12.09 -15.38
N GLY A 620 -14.47 10.93 -16.05
CA GLY A 620 -13.78 10.80 -17.33
C GLY A 620 -12.26 10.77 -17.19
N ASP A 621 -11.58 11.01 -18.29
CA ASP A 621 -10.10 11.03 -18.34
C ASP A 621 -9.55 12.28 -17.67
N TRP A 622 -9.35 12.22 -16.34
CA TRP A 622 -9.03 13.37 -15.48
C TRP A 622 -7.68 13.98 -15.81
N ILE A 623 -7.63 15.31 -15.92
CA ILE A 623 -6.47 16.17 -16.23
C ILE A 623 -5.71 15.72 -17.49
N PRO A 624 -6.32 15.67 -18.69
CA PRO A 624 -5.59 15.51 -19.94
C PRO A 624 -4.79 16.79 -20.29
N TYR A 625 -3.84 16.66 -21.22
CA TYR A 625 -3.08 17.85 -21.66
C TYR A 625 -3.98 18.90 -22.34
N LYS A 626 -4.72 18.51 -23.38
CA LYS A 626 -5.60 19.42 -24.15
C LYS A 626 -6.94 18.81 -24.54
N SER A 627 -6.98 17.52 -24.86
CA SER A 627 -8.16 16.86 -25.44
C SER A 627 -8.97 16.15 -24.37
N VAL A 628 -10.17 16.65 -24.08
CA VAL A 628 -11.08 16.02 -23.12
C VAL A 628 -11.82 14.87 -23.82
N ALA A 629 -11.49 13.64 -23.46
CA ALA A 629 -12.15 12.44 -23.98
C ALA A 629 -13.64 12.41 -23.64
N ASN A 630 -14.41 11.75 -24.48
CA ASN A 630 -15.85 11.56 -24.30
C ASN A 630 -16.11 10.77 -23.01
N ARG A 631 -16.67 11.42 -21.99
CA ARG A 631 -16.90 10.84 -20.67
C ARG A 631 -17.87 9.67 -20.68
N GLU A 632 -18.89 9.74 -21.52
CA GLU A 632 -19.85 8.63 -21.68
C GLU A 632 -19.15 7.38 -22.22
N LEU A 633 -18.26 7.52 -23.20
CA LEU A 633 -17.46 6.40 -23.72
C LEU A 633 -16.58 5.80 -22.64
N THR A 634 -15.78 6.61 -21.92
CA THR A 634 -14.82 6.13 -20.92
C THR A 634 -15.52 5.44 -19.75
N ALA A 635 -16.59 6.01 -19.23
CA ALA A 635 -17.36 5.44 -18.12
C ALA A 635 -18.12 4.17 -18.52
N SER A 636 -18.66 4.11 -19.75
CA SER A 636 -19.34 2.92 -20.27
C SER A 636 -18.36 1.76 -20.47
N ILE A 637 -17.11 2.02 -20.86
CA ILE A 637 -16.06 1.00 -20.93
C ILE A 637 -15.78 0.42 -19.53
N TYR A 638 -15.66 1.25 -18.48
CA TYR A 638 -15.50 0.75 -17.11
C TYR A 638 -16.72 0.01 -16.58
N HIS A 639 -17.94 0.44 -16.99
CA HIS A 639 -19.15 -0.31 -16.66
C HIS A 639 -19.16 -1.70 -17.32
N TYR A 640 -18.82 -1.79 -18.61
CA TYR A 640 -18.60 -3.08 -19.28
C TYR A 640 -17.61 -3.94 -18.50
N LYS A 641 -16.47 -3.36 -18.08
CA LYS A 641 -15.42 -4.08 -17.35
C LYS A 641 -15.89 -4.59 -16.01
N ASN A 642 -16.72 -3.82 -15.29
CA ASN A 642 -17.36 -4.28 -14.06
C ASN A 642 -18.19 -5.55 -14.29
N VAL A 643 -19.04 -5.53 -15.31
CA VAL A 643 -19.92 -6.66 -15.65
C VAL A 643 -19.12 -7.88 -16.10
N ASP A 644 -18.09 -7.69 -16.95
CA ASP A 644 -17.18 -8.76 -17.40
C ASP A 644 -16.46 -9.44 -16.20
N ILE A 645 -15.91 -8.65 -15.29
CA ILE A 645 -15.22 -9.17 -14.11
C ILE A 645 -16.17 -9.95 -13.19
N VAL A 646 -17.39 -9.46 -12.95
CA VAL A 646 -18.38 -10.18 -12.14
C VAL A 646 -18.78 -11.49 -12.81
N SER A 647 -18.96 -11.51 -14.13
CA SER A 647 -19.21 -12.73 -14.91
C SER A 647 -18.08 -13.76 -14.71
N ARG A 648 -16.83 -13.36 -14.96
CA ARG A 648 -15.65 -14.22 -14.82
C ARG A 648 -15.45 -14.71 -13.38
N THR A 649 -15.71 -13.84 -12.41
CA THR A 649 -15.66 -14.20 -10.99
C THR A 649 -16.74 -15.22 -10.64
N ALA A 650 -17.97 -15.05 -11.15
CA ALA A 650 -19.06 -16.00 -10.98
C ALA A 650 -18.70 -17.39 -11.55
N GLN A 651 -18.06 -17.42 -12.72
CA GLN A 651 -17.56 -18.66 -13.34
C GLN A 651 -16.55 -19.38 -12.44
N LEU A 652 -15.55 -18.65 -11.93
CA LEU A 652 -14.52 -19.19 -11.03
C LEU A 652 -15.10 -19.72 -9.72
N LEU A 653 -16.12 -19.07 -9.18
CA LEU A 653 -16.78 -19.45 -7.93
C LEU A 653 -17.90 -20.50 -8.12
N GLY A 654 -18.23 -20.86 -9.37
CA GLY A 654 -19.25 -21.87 -9.70
C GLY A 654 -20.68 -21.36 -9.65
N PHE A 655 -20.94 -20.04 -9.67
CA PHE A 655 -22.28 -19.42 -9.75
C PHE A 655 -22.78 -19.38 -11.19
N LYS A 656 -23.25 -20.50 -11.70
CA LYS A 656 -23.58 -20.69 -13.13
C LYS A 656 -24.62 -19.68 -13.64
N SER A 657 -25.70 -19.43 -12.92
CA SER A 657 -26.75 -18.49 -13.32
C SER A 657 -26.25 -17.05 -13.42
N ASP A 658 -25.41 -16.63 -12.45
CA ASP A 658 -24.80 -15.30 -12.47
C ASP A 658 -23.81 -15.18 -13.63
N TYR A 659 -23.01 -16.21 -13.88
CA TYR A 659 -22.09 -16.25 -15.02
C TYR A 659 -22.81 -16.02 -16.35
N GLU A 660 -23.86 -16.78 -16.66
CA GLU A 660 -24.61 -16.67 -17.91
C GLU A 660 -25.26 -15.29 -18.04
N TYR A 661 -25.86 -14.78 -16.96
CA TYR A 661 -26.51 -13.47 -16.94
C TYR A 661 -25.51 -12.35 -17.23
N TYR A 662 -24.42 -12.24 -16.41
CA TYR A 662 -23.47 -11.15 -16.57
C TYR A 662 -22.63 -11.26 -17.83
N LYS A 663 -22.39 -12.46 -18.35
CA LYS A 663 -21.76 -12.66 -19.66
C LYS A 663 -22.61 -12.04 -20.78
N SER A 664 -23.91 -12.36 -20.79
CA SER A 664 -24.85 -11.79 -21.78
C SER A 664 -24.93 -10.26 -21.67
N GLU A 665 -24.97 -9.72 -20.45
CA GLU A 665 -25.00 -8.27 -20.25
C GLU A 665 -23.69 -7.60 -20.68
N ALA A 666 -22.53 -8.20 -20.42
CA ALA A 666 -21.24 -7.68 -20.88
C ALA A 666 -21.16 -7.63 -22.41
N GLU A 667 -21.58 -8.71 -23.09
CA GLU A 667 -21.65 -8.76 -24.56
C GLU A 667 -22.59 -7.66 -25.11
N ARG A 668 -23.77 -7.49 -24.51
CA ARG A 668 -24.73 -6.47 -24.88
C ARG A 668 -24.17 -5.05 -24.72
N ILE A 669 -23.51 -4.75 -23.59
CA ILE A 669 -22.93 -3.43 -23.34
C ILE A 669 -21.80 -3.15 -24.33
N LYS A 670 -20.92 -4.13 -24.58
CA LYS A 670 -19.85 -4.02 -25.58
C LYS A 670 -20.39 -3.69 -26.95
N ASP A 671 -21.46 -4.37 -27.40
CA ASP A 671 -22.10 -4.10 -28.67
C ASP A 671 -22.73 -2.70 -28.73
N THR A 672 -23.38 -2.26 -27.63
CA THR A 672 -23.96 -0.91 -27.53
C THR A 672 -22.89 0.18 -27.61
N ILE A 673 -21.75 0.01 -26.95
CA ILE A 673 -20.60 0.93 -27.01
C ILE A 673 -20.11 1.03 -28.46
N ASN A 674 -19.91 -0.10 -29.14
CA ASN A 674 -19.42 -0.12 -30.52
C ASN A 674 -20.43 0.49 -31.49
N GLN A 675 -21.72 0.21 -31.32
CA GLN A 675 -22.79 0.80 -32.20
C GLN A 675 -22.84 2.32 -32.06
N LYS A 676 -22.63 2.86 -30.86
CA LYS A 676 -22.74 4.30 -30.60
C LYS A 676 -21.47 5.07 -30.98
N PHE A 677 -20.31 4.55 -30.65
CA PHE A 677 -19.06 5.33 -30.66
C PHE A 677 -18.08 4.94 -31.77
N LEU A 678 -18.13 3.72 -32.34
CA LEU A 678 -17.21 3.26 -33.38
C LEU A 678 -17.72 3.57 -34.78
N ASN A 679 -16.94 4.34 -35.49
CA ASN A 679 -17.09 4.39 -36.97
C ASN A 679 -16.26 3.26 -37.61
N LYS A 680 -16.93 2.19 -38.06
CA LYS A 680 -16.24 0.99 -38.58
C LYS A 680 -15.50 1.26 -39.92
N GLU A 681 -15.88 2.27 -40.68
CA GLU A 681 -15.21 2.62 -41.94
C GLU A 681 -13.82 3.24 -41.65
N THR A 682 -13.77 4.14 -40.70
CA THR A 682 -12.55 4.88 -40.37
C THR A 682 -11.73 4.26 -39.25
N GLY A 683 -12.32 3.42 -38.39
CA GLY A 683 -11.68 2.92 -37.15
C GLY A 683 -11.61 3.94 -36.02
N ILE A 684 -12.41 5.01 -36.08
CA ILE A 684 -12.37 6.09 -35.09
C ILE A 684 -13.49 5.89 -34.07
N TYR A 685 -13.12 5.94 -32.76
CA TYR A 685 -14.06 6.07 -31.65
C TYR A 685 -14.27 7.55 -31.32
N ALA A 686 -15.51 7.95 -31.15
CA ALA A 686 -15.94 9.30 -30.77
C ALA A 686 -15.20 10.41 -31.56
N ASN A 687 -14.27 11.15 -30.92
CA ASN A 687 -13.49 12.24 -31.53
C ASN A 687 -12.13 11.78 -32.06
N GLY A 688 -11.72 10.54 -31.84
CA GLY A 688 -10.41 10.02 -32.21
C GLY A 688 -9.24 10.54 -31.37
N TYR A 689 -9.49 10.91 -30.12
CA TYR A 689 -8.43 11.29 -29.18
C TYR A 689 -7.66 10.08 -28.69
N GLN A 690 -6.44 10.29 -28.20
CA GLN A 690 -5.54 9.21 -27.75
C GLN A 690 -6.22 8.26 -26.76
N THR A 691 -6.92 8.77 -25.75
CA THR A 691 -7.66 7.97 -24.78
C THR A 691 -8.83 7.22 -25.40
N GLU A 692 -9.58 7.86 -26.33
CA GLU A 692 -10.75 7.27 -26.96
C GLU A 692 -10.39 6.12 -27.92
N LEU A 693 -9.15 6.08 -28.41
CA LEU A 693 -8.63 5.00 -29.27
C LEU A 693 -7.93 3.92 -28.44
N SER A 694 -7.15 4.30 -27.42
CA SER A 694 -6.36 3.35 -26.63
C SER A 694 -7.21 2.53 -25.65
N MET A 695 -8.22 3.13 -24.99
CA MET A 695 -9.07 2.41 -24.03
C MET A 695 -9.85 1.25 -24.66
N PRO A 696 -10.57 1.41 -25.79
CA PRO A 696 -11.27 0.28 -26.42
C PRO A 696 -10.32 -0.85 -26.82
N LEU A 697 -9.11 -0.53 -27.33
CA LEU A 697 -8.09 -1.53 -27.65
C LEU A 697 -7.64 -2.30 -26.40
N TYR A 698 -7.22 -1.60 -25.38
CA TYR A 698 -6.68 -2.19 -24.15
C TYR A 698 -7.73 -3.05 -23.41
N TRP A 699 -8.99 -2.59 -23.33
CA TRP A 699 -10.04 -3.32 -22.61
C TRP A 699 -10.79 -4.35 -23.49
N GLY A 700 -10.33 -4.60 -24.71
CA GLY A 700 -10.92 -5.62 -25.60
C GLY A 700 -12.34 -5.31 -26.07
N ILE A 701 -12.66 -4.02 -26.19
CA ILE A 701 -13.96 -3.54 -26.69
C ILE A 701 -14.05 -3.63 -28.20
N VAL A 702 -12.95 -3.34 -28.90
CA VAL A 702 -12.90 -3.25 -30.37
C VAL A 702 -13.28 -4.60 -30.99
N PRO A 703 -14.20 -4.63 -31.98
CA PRO A 703 -14.45 -5.84 -32.78
C PRO A 703 -13.18 -6.32 -33.48
N GLU A 704 -13.02 -7.64 -33.59
CA GLU A 704 -11.78 -8.27 -34.11
C GLU A 704 -11.41 -7.75 -35.50
N ASP A 705 -12.42 -7.58 -36.39
CA ASP A 705 -12.25 -7.05 -37.74
C ASP A 705 -11.89 -5.55 -37.83
N CYS A 706 -11.97 -4.83 -36.72
CA CYS A 706 -11.64 -3.40 -36.61
C CYS A 706 -10.33 -3.11 -35.85
N ILE A 707 -9.74 -4.08 -35.16
CA ILE A 707 -8.56 -3.86 -34.28
C ILE A 707 -7.43 -3.16 -35.03
N GLN A 708 -7.06 -3.64 -36.22
CA GLN A 708 -5.97 -3.08 -36.99
C GLN A 708 -6.26 -1.61 -37.41
N LYS A 709 -7.48 -1.31 -37.80
CA LYS A 709 -7.86 0.06 -38.19
C LYS A 709 -7.80 1.02 -37.02
N VAL A 710 -8.29 0.60 -35.84
CA VAL A 710 -8.25 1.44 -34.62
C VAL A 710 -6.81 1.67 -34.20
N ALA A 711 -5.95 0.64 -34.27
CA ALA A 711 -4.52 0.76 -34.00
C ALA A 711 -3.81 1.73 -34.94
N GLU A 712 -4.12 1.70 -36.23
CA GLU A 712 -3.61 2.66 -37.22
C GLU A 712 -4.07 4.10 -36.93
N GLN A 713 -5.31 4.30 -36.48
CA GLN A 713 -5.76 5.63 -36.05
C GLN A 713 -5.04 6.10 -34.79
N LEU A 714 -4.78 5.19 -33.82
CA LEU A 714 -4.02 5.52 -32.61
C LEU A 714 -2.58 5.95 -32.95
N THR A 715 -1.86 5.17 -33.77
CA THR A 715 -0.50 5.51 -34.18
C THR A 715 -0.44 6.82 -34.97
N LYS A 716 -1.40 7.04 -35.86
CA LYS A 716 -1.54 8.29 -36.60
C LYS A 716 -1.76 9.47 -35.66
N ARG A 717 -2.69 9.33 -34.70
CA ARG A 717 -3.01 10.40 -33.74
C ARG A 717 -1.80 10.75 -32.88
N VAL A 718 -1.08 9.73 -32.37
CA VAL A 718 0.16 9.94 -31.59
C VAL A 718 1.23 10.66 -32.45
N SER A 719 1.37 10.28 -33.72
CA SER A 719 2.30 10.97 -34.63
C SER A 719 1.92 12.41 -34.90
N GLU A 720 0.63 12.72 -35.05
CA GLU A 720 0.11 14.09 -35.18
C GLU A 720 0.42 14.94 -33.94
N ASP A 721 0.41 14.33 -32.76
CA ASP A 721 0.81 14.92 -31.49
C ASP A 721 2.34 14.86 -31.27
N ARG A 722 3.16 14.48 -32.29
CA ARG A 722 4.64 14.38 -32.27
C ARG A 722 5.17 13.45 -31.17
N ASP A 723 4.55 12.30 -31.03
CA ASP A 723 4.84 11.31 -29.98
C ASP A 723 4.77 11.87 -28.54
N HIS A 724 3.91 12.89 -28.31
CA HIS A 724 3.60 13.42 -26.98
C HIS A 724 2.27 12.88 -26.46
N LEU A 725 2.14 12.91 -25.14
CA LEU A 725 0.94 12.51 -24.45
C LEU A 725 -0.17 13.58 -24.56
N ASP A 726 -1.35 13.16 -24.94
CA ASP A 726 -2.58 13.96 -24.83
C ASP A 726 -3.67 13.14 -24.13
N VAL A 727 -3.34 12.73 -22.92
CA VAL A 727 -4.16 11.84 -22.09
C VAL A 727 -4.26 12.36 -20.66
N GLY A 728 -5.34 11.98 -19.97
CA GLY A 728 -5.46 12.04 -18.54
C GLY A 728 -5.13 10.69 -17.88
N ILE A 729 -5.68 10.48 -16.69
CA ILE A 729 -5.40 9.31 -15.85
C ILE A 729 -5.75 7.97 -16.52
N MET A 730 -6.89 7.91 -17.25
CA MET A 730 -7.37 6.69 -17.90
C MET A 730 -6.57 6.36 -19.16
N GLY A 731 -6.32 7.38 -19.97
CA GLY A 731 -5.51 7.22 -21.17
C GLY A 731 -4.06 6.89 -20.83
N CYS A 732 -3.52 7.40 -19.73
CA CYS A 732 -2.20 7.03 -19.24
C CYS A 732 -2.10 5.53 -18.91
N LYS A 733 -3.16 4.93 -18.33
CA LYS A 733 -3.25 3.47 -18.11
C LYS A 733 -3.19 2.68 -19.40
N THR A 734 -3.77 3.18 -20.49
CA THR A 734 -4.09 2.35 -21.63
C THR A 734 -3.17 2.56 -22.85
N ILE A 735 -2.66 3.77 -23.07
CA ILE A 735 -2.00 4.14 -24.32
C ILE A 735 -0.73 3.35 -24.63
N LEU A 736 0.19 3.25 -23.68
CA LEU A 736 1.46 2.52 -23.88
C LEU A 736 1.22 1.03 -24.06
N ASN A 737 0.27 0.47 -23.30
CA ASN A 737 -0.12 -0.94 -23.41
C ASN A 737 -0.78 -1.20 -24.77
N ALA A 738 -1.75 -0.36 -25.21
CA ALA A 738 -2.44 -0.52 -26.50
C ALA A 738 -1.47 -0.43 -27.69
N LEU A 739 -0.52 0.52 -27.67
CA LEU A 739 0.51 0.62 -28.70
C LEU A 739 1.39 -0.64 -28.72
N THR A 740 1.82 -1.12 -27.56
CA THR A 740 2.66 -2.32 -27.44
C THR A 740 1.96 -3.57 -27.98
N GLU A 741 0.72 -3.81 -27.56
CA GLU A 741 -0.06 -4.98 -27.93
C GLU A 741 -0.42 -5.00 -29.43
N THR A 742 -0.52 -3.82 -30.04
CA THR A 742 -0.75 -3.66 -31.50
C THR A 742 0.55 -3.60 -32.32
N GLY A 743 1.71 -3.85 -31.71
CA GLY A 743 3.01 -3.97 -32.40
C GLY A 743 3.75 -2.65 -32.60
N ASN A 744 3.33 -1.58 -31.94
CA ASN A 744 3.89 -0.23 -32.06
C ASN A 744 4.71 0.20 -30.83
N VAL A 745 5.47 -0.73 -30.27
CA VAL A 745 6.27 -0.51 -29.03
C VAL A 745 7.31 0.58 -29.18
N GLU A 746 7.94 0.73 -30.36
CA GLU A 746 8.91 1.79 -30.64
C GLU A 746 8.26 3.20 -30.51
N GLN A 747 7.01 3.33 -30.93
CA GLN A 747 6.29 4.59 -30.74
C GLN A 747 5.96 4.84 -29.26
N ALA A 748 5.54 3.80 -28.53
CA ALA A 748 5.35 3.90 -27.08
C ALA A 748 6.65 4.31 -26.36
N TYR A 749 7.79 3.74 -26.77
CA TYR A 749 9.11 4.10 -26.23
C TYR A 749 9.46 5.57 -26.49
N ARG A 750 9.25 6.06 -27.73
CA ARG A 750 9.46 7.49 -28.03
C ARG A 750 8.59 8.42 -27.21
N MET A 751 7.33 8.04 -26.91
CA MET A 751 6.47 8.80 -26.01
C MET A 751 7.03 8.86 -24.59
N VAL A 752 7.53 7.74 -24.09
CA VAL A 752 8.12 7.63 -22.73
C VAL A 752 9.38 8.47 -22.58
N THR A 753 10.20 8.54 -23.62
CA THR A 753 11.52 9.22 -23.62
C THR A 753 11.44 10.72 -23.98
N GLN A 754 10.26 11.27 -24.24
CA GLN A 754 10.09 12.73 -24.41
C GLN A 754 10.53 13.49 -23.15
N GLN A 755 11.22 14.63 -23.34
CA GLN A 755 11.73 15.46 -22.25
C GLN A 755 11.19 16.89 -22.26
N ASP A 756 10.42 17.26 -23.26
CA ASP A 756 9.69 18.52 -23.33
C ASP A 756 8.21 18.31 -22.97
N TYR A 757 7.50 19.41 -22.84
CA TYR A 757 6.11 19.42 -22.40
C TYR A 757 5.13 19.04 -23.52
N PRO A 758 4.14 18.17 -23.26
CA PRO A 758 3.86 17.42 -22.02
C PRO A 758 4.54 16.03 -22.00
N SER A 759 5.24 15.71 -20.93
CA SER A 759 5.87 14.38 -20.74
C SER A 759 6.31 14.16 -19.30
N TRP A 760 6.47 12.90 -18.90
CA TRP A 760 7.13 12.53 -17.63
C TRP A 760 8.57 13.06 -17.55
N GLY A 761 9.32 13.01 -18.66
CA GLY A 761 10.69 13.53 -18.73
C GLY A 761 10.78 15.02 -18.47
N ASN A 762 9.76 15.79 -18.83
CA ASN A 762 9.69 17.19 -18.53
C ASN A 762 9.67 17.47 -17.01
N TRP A 763 8.91 16.71 -16.24
CA TRP A 763 8.91 16.86 -14.78
C TRP A 763 10.30 16.59 -14.18
N LEU A 764 10.99 15.52 -14.62
CA LEU A 764 12.34 15.20 -14.14
C LEU A 764 13.39 16.24 -14.56
N ARG A 765 13.25 16.82 -15.75
CA ARG A 765 14.11 17.92 -16.23
C ARG A 765 13.92 19.20 -15.39
N GLN A 766 12.72 19.43 -14.89
CA GLN A 766 12.40 20.54 -13.98
C GLN A 766 12.82 20.27 -12.52
N GLY A 767 13.46 19.14 -12.23
CA GLY A 767 13.91 18.78 -10.90
C GLY A 767 12.95 17.90 -10.09
N GLY A 768 11.87 17.41 -10.71
CA GLY A 768 10.94 16.47 -10.08
C GLY A 768 11.65 15.17 -9.67
N THR A 769 11.28 14.64 -8.52
CA THR A 769 11.78 13.38 -7.96
C THR A 769 10.67 12.34 -7.75
N THR A 770 9.45 12.73 -8.07
CA THR A 770 8.17 12.02 -7.99
C THR A 770 7.34 12.34 -9.23
N LEU A 771 6.21 11.68 -9.43
CA LEU A 771 5.25 12.01 -10.48
C LEU A 771 4.32 13.12 -10.03
N PHE A 772 3.88 13.96 -10.95
CA PHE A 772 3.03 15.11 -10.67
C PHE A 772 1.56 14.82 -11.02
N GLU A 773 0.68 15.61 -10.44
CA GLU A 773 -0.77 15.55 -10.67
C GLU A 773 -1.19 16.23 -12.00
N ASN A 774 -0.34 17.07 -12.56
CA ASN A 774 -0.65 17.80 -13.78
C ASN A 774 0.54 17.79 -14.73
N TRP A 775 0.26 17.72 -16.04
CA TRP A 775 1.31 17.84 -17.06
C TRP A 775 2.01 19.19 -17.02
N ASP A 776 1.27 20.28 -16.70
CA ASP A 776 1.85 21.62 -16.60
C ASP A 776 2.56 21.84 -15.25
N TYR A 777 3.86 22.07 -15.34
CA TYR A 777 4.71 22.39 -14.20
C TYR A 777 4.66 23.88 -13.80
N ASN A 778 4.43 24.79 -14.77
CA ASN A 778 4.90 26.18 -14.63
C ASN A 778 3.86 27.24 -14.33
N GLY A 779 2.58 26.96 -14.17
CA GLY A 779 1.87 28.18 -14.09
C GLY A 779 0.46 28.21 -13.58
N LEU A 780 -0.40 27.58 -14.24
CA LEU A 780 -1.81 27.52 -13.85
C LEU A 780 -2.04 26.45 -12.79
N ALA A 781 -1.11 25.53 -12.65
CA ALA A 781 -1.14 24.37 -11.78
C ALA A 781 -0.51 24.60 -10.39
N ALA A 782 -0.33 25.82 -9.97
CA ALA A 782 0.27 26.19 -8.67
C ALA A 782 -0.55 25.74 -7.45
N GLY A 783 -1.31 24.76 -7.46
CA GLY A 783 -2.05 24.13 -6.37
C GLY A 783 -2.16 22.63 -6.53
N TYR A 784 -1.56 22.06 -7.59
CA TYR A 784 -1.54 20.63 -7.82
C TYR A 784 -0.33 19.98 -7.12
N SER A 785 -0.50 18.73 -6.66
CA SER A 785 0.57 17.99 -5.99
C SER A 785 1.72 17.65 -6.95
N GLN A 786 2.95 17.72 -6.45
CA GLN A 786 4.14 17.21 -7.13
C GLN A 786 4.49 15.78 -6.67
N ASN A 787 3.57 15.09 -6.01
CA ASN A 787 3.71 13.70 -5.58
C ASN A 787 2.38 12.96 -5.69
N HIS A 788 2.02 12.60 -6.92
CA HIS A 788 0.75 11.98 -7.25
C HIS A 788 0.97 10.71 -8.06
N ILE A 789 0.13 9.67 -7.86
CA ILE A 789 0.35 8.38 -8.50
C ILE A 789 -0.49 8.18 -9.77
N MET A 790 -1.43 9.05 -10.07
CA MET A 790 -2.42 8.83 -11.14
C MET A 790 -1.83 8.54 -12.53
N TYR A 791 -0.63 9.03 -12.83
CA TYR A 791 0.08 8.75 -14.09
C TYR A 791 1.15 7.65 -13.95
N GLY A 792 1.02 6.77 -12.94
CA GLY A 792 2.05 5.81 -12.56
C GLY A 792 2.05 4.48 -13.33
N GLU A 793 1.10 4.23 -14.23
CA GLU A 793 1.05 2.98 -15.02
C GLU A 793 2.33 2.72 -15.84
N ILE A 794 3.07 3.76 -16.16
CA ILE A 794 4.36 3.67 -16.83
C ILE A 794 5.32 2.69 -16.14
N GLY A 795 5.26 2.59 -14.80
CA GLY A 795 6.07 1.63 -14.03
C GLY A 795 5.75 0.18 -14.39
N ALA A 796 4.46 -0.18 -14.51
CA ALA A 796 4.04 -1.51 -14.93
C ALA A 796 4.44 -1.80 -16.39
N TRP A 797 4.35 -0.81 -17.27
CA TRP A 797 4.74 -0.95 -18.67
C TRP A 797 6.22 -1.35 -18.83
N PHE A 798 7.13 -0.86 -17.97
CA PHE A 798 8.54 -1.28 -18.00
C PHE A 798 8.70 -2.78 -17.78
N TYR A 799 7.97 -3.38 -16.85
CA TYR A 799 7.98 -4.83 -16.62
C TYR A 799 7.29 -5.59 -17.75
N LYS A 800 6.11 -5.12 -18.18
CA LYS A 800 5.27 -5.81 -19.17
C LYS A 800 5.86 -5.77 -20.59
N ALA A 801 6.30 -4.61 -21.04
CA ALA A 801 6.79 -4.38 -22.39
C ALA A 801 8.29 -4.60 -22.50
N LEU A 802 9.11 -3.84 -21.76
CA LEU A 802 10.57 -3.86 -21.96
C LEU A 802 11.22 -5.14 -21.43
N ALA A 803 10.82 -5.59 -20.25
CA ALA A 803 11.27 -6.85 -19.68
C ALA A 803 10.42 -8.06 -20.14
N GLY A 804 9.19 -7.83 -20.56
CA GLY A 804 8.30 -8.85 -21.07
C GLY A 804 7.66 -9.76 -20.02
N ILE A 805 7.64 -9.39 -18.75
CA ILE A 805 7.03 -10.20 -17.67
C ILE A 805 5.54 -9.92 -17.60
N ASN A 806 4.71 -10.86 -18.10
CA ASN A 806 3.25 -10.72 -18.14
C ASN A 806 2.55 -11.91 -17.48
N ILE A 807 1.34 -11.68 -16.99
CA ILE A 807 0.46 -12.72 -16.44
C ILE A 807 -0.23 -13.46 -17.59
N ASP A 808 -0.34 -14.78 -17.48
CA ASP A 808 -1.20 -15.57 -18.35
C ASP A 808 -2.64 -15.46 -17.88
N PRO A 809 -3.57 -14.88 -18.65
CA PRO A 809 -4.97 -14.77 -18.25
C PRO A 809 -5.67 -16.11 -17.98
N ALA A 810 -5.13 -17.21 -18.54
CA ALA A 810 -5.63 -18.56 -18.33
C ALA A 810 -5.07 -19.23 -17.06
N GLN A 811 -3.96 -18.71 -16.50
CA GLN A 811 -3.25 -19.31 -15.36
C GLN A 811 -2.74 -18.22 -14.40
N SER A 812 -3.65 -17.65 -13.60
CA SER A 812 -3.35 -16.59 -12.65
C SER A 812 -2.23 -16.96 -11.65
N GLY A 813 -1.63 -15.95 -11.02
CA GLY A 813 -0.57 -16.10 -10.02
C GLY A 813 0.77 -16.46 -10.62
N PHE A 814 1.01 -16.18 -11.91
CA PHE A 814 2.27 -16.53 -12.61
C PHE A 814 2.57 -18.04 -12.61
N LYS A 815 1.54 -18.88 -12.59
CA LYS A 815 1.69 -20.32 -12.76
C LYS A 815 2.29 -20.65 -14.13
N ASN A 816 1.83 -19.98 -15.17
CA ASN A 816 2.49 -19.85 -16.47
C ASN A 816 2.81 -18.36 -16.68
N ILE A 817 4.05 -18.03 -16.98
CA ILE A 817 4.52 -16.66 -17.21
C ILE A 817 4.49 -16.40 -18.72
N LEU A 818 3.79 -15.37 -19.17
CA LEU A 818 3.93 -14.93 -20.55
C LEU A 818 5.15 -14.01 -20.67
N LEU A 819 6.20 -14.51 -21.30
CA LEU A 819 7.41 -13.76 -21.56
C LEU A 819 7.35 -13.15 -22.98
N LYS A 820 7.16 -11.82 -23.04
CA LYS A 820 7.05 -11.06 -24.28
C LYS A 820 7.99 -9.84 -24.26
N PRO A 821 9.32 -10.04 -24.14
CA PRO A 821 10.24 -8.90 -24.14
C PRO A 821 10.24 -8.22 -25.51
N HIS A 822 10.24 -6.89 -25.52
CA HIS A 822 10.44 -6.09 -26.71
C HIS A 822 11.85 -5.48 -26.71
N PHE A 823 12.63 -5.82 -27.71
CA PHE A 823 14.04 -5.40 -27.84
C PHE A 823 14.12 -4.05 -28.55
N VAL A 824 13.65 -3.00 -27.88
CA VAL A 824 13.62 -1.62 -28.40
C VAL A 824 14.98 -1.20 -28.93
N GLU A 825 15.03 -0.53 -30.09
CA GLU A 825 16.25 -0.24 -30.84
C GLU A 825 17.26 0.61 -30.05
N ASP A 826 16.77 1.63 -29.32
CA ASP A 826 17.59 2.58 -28.57
C ASP A 826 18.05 2.05 -27.19
N LEU A 827 17.73 0.80 -26.83
CA LEU A 827 18.19 0.20 -25.58
C LEU A 827 19.29 -0.86 -25.82
N ASP A 828 20.38 -0.77 -25.04
CA ASP A 828 21.46 -1.75 -25.02
C ASP A 828 21.14 -2.94 -24.11
N TYR A 829 20.42 -2.71 -23.01
CA TYR A 829 20.00 -3.76 -22.09
C TYR A 829 18.77 -3.38 -21.29
N VAL A 830 18.05 -4.43 -20.82
CA VAL A 830 17.04 -4.36 -19.77
C VAL A 830 17.27 -5.51 -18.80
N LYS A 831 17.15 -5.24 -17.53
CA LYS A 831 17.18 -6.22 -16.43
C LYS A 831 16.00 -5.97 -15.52
N ALA A 832 15.17 -7.00 -15.33
CA ALA A 832 14.05 -6.93 -14.40
C ALA A 832 13.92 -8.22 -13.61
N SER A 833 13.42 -8.09 -12.39
CA SER A 833 13.03 -9.24 -11.59
C SER A 833 11.67 -8.99 -10.92
N TYR A 834 10.93 -10.06 -10.68
CA TYR A 834 9.67 -10.03 -9.97
C TYR A 834 9.51 -11.26 -9.08
N LYS A 835 9.19 -11.07 -7.79
CA LYS A 835 8.93 -12.14 -6.84
C LYS A 835 7.45 -12.50 -6.86
N SER A 836 7.11 -13.49 -7.67
CA SER A 836 5.76 -14.04 -7.81
C SER A 836 5.39 -14.99 -6.66
N PRO A 837 4.12 -15.46 -6.56
CA PRO A 837 3.73 -16.51 -5.61
C PRO A 837 4.50 -17.83 -5.74
N PHE A 838 5.15 -18.07 -6.88
CA PHE A 838 6.01 -19.24 -7.11
C PHE A 838 7.48 -18.97 -6.76
N GLY A 839 7.92 -17.74 -6.68
CA GLY A 839 9.28 -17.32 -6.41
C GLY A 839 9.80 -16.28 -7.41
N LEU A 840 11.11 -16.14 -7.48
CA LEU A 840 11.76 -15.08 -8.28
C LEU A 840 11.73 -15.40 -9.77
N ILE A 841 11.11 -14.50 -10.53
CA ILE A 841 11.21 -14.42 -12.00
C ILE A 841 12.31 -13.42 -12.32
N VAL A 842 13.21 -13.76 -13.24
CA VAL A 842 14.23 -12.82 -13.80
C VAL A 842 14.06 -12.78 -15.30
N SER A 843 14.06 -11.59 -15.89
CA SER A 843 14.07 -11.38 -17.33
C SER A 843 15.11 -10.31 -17.66
N GLU A 844 16.15 -10.72 -18.38
CA GLU A 844 17.30 -9.87 -18.71
C GLU A 844 17.67 -10.04 -20.19
N TRP A 845 17.85 -8.95 -20.90
CA TRP A 845 18.42 -9.00 -22.23
C TRP A 845 19.49 -7.92 -22.43
N THR A 846 20.42 -8.22 -23.30
CA THR A 846 21.55 -7.34 -23.64
C THR A 846 21.83 -7.42 -25.12
N ARG A 847 22.00 -6.28 -25.79
CA ARG A 847 22.38 -6.16 -27.19
C ARG A 847 23.90 -6.10 -27.31
N LYS A 848 24.49 -7.01 -28.09
CA LYS A 848 25.93 -7.05 -28.36
C LYS A 848 26.19 -7.40 -29.82
N GLN A 849 26.93 -6.57 -30.52
CA GLN A 849 27.34 -6.85 -31.93
C GLN A 849 26.17 -7.22 -32.85
N GLY A 850 25.04 -6.51 -32.74
CA GLY A 850 23.85 -6.74 -33.54
C GLY A 850 23.03 -8.00 -33.16
N LYS A 851 23.34 -8.62 -32.01
CA LYS A 851 22.60 -9.77 -31.46
C LYS A 851 22.05 -9.42 -30.11
N VAL A 852 20.91 -10.03 -29.74
CA VAL A 852 20.36 -9.94 -28.41
C VAL A 852 20.59 -11.25 -27.67
N GLU A 853 21.24 -11.16 -26.53
CA GLU A 853 21.35 -12.23 -25.55
C GLU A 853 20.20 -12.06 -24.55
N TYR A 854 19.32 -13.05 -24.43
CA TYR A 854 18.19 -13.05 -23.51
C TYR A 854 18.34 -14.16 -22.49
N LYS A 855 18.25 -13.81 -21.20
CA LYS A 855 18.32 -14.73 -20.07
C LYS A 855 17.05 -14.61 -19.24
N VAL A 856 16.47 -15.74 -18.87
CA VAL A 856 15.31 -15.81 -17.99
C VAL A 856 15.52 -16.84 -16.89
N VAL A 857 15.02 -16.53 -15.68
CA VAL A 857 14.89 -17.48 -14.58
C VAL A 857 13.41 -17.68 -14.30
N ILE A 858 12.96 -18.92 -14.33
CA ILE A 858 11.60 -19.35 -14.07
C ILE A 858 11.60 -20.10 -12.73
N PRO A 859 10.83 -19.67 -11.72
CA PRO A 859 10.86 -20.28 -10.40
C PRO A 859 10.34 -21.72 -10.41
N PRO A 860 10.75 -22.56 -9.45
CA PRO A 860 10.28 -23.94 -9.33
C PRO A 860 8.75 -24.02 -9.24
N GLY A 861 8.18 -24.97 -9.98
CA GLY A 861 6.75 -25.18 -10.04
C GLY A 861 5.98 -24.25 -10.98
N ALA A 862 6.62 -23.24 -11.57
CA ALA A 862 6.08 -22.44 -12.65
C ALA A 862 6.58 -22.88 -14.03
N THR A 863 5.87 -22.46 -15.08
CA THR A 863 6.26 -22.57 -16.49
C THR A 863 6.27 -21.21 -17.15
N ALA A 864 6.80 -21.11 -18.35
CA ALA A 864 6.69 -19.88 -19.13
C ALA A 864 6.39 -20.18 -20.60
N THR A 865 5.67 -19.28 -21.25
CA THR A 865 5.46 -19.22 -22.70
C THR A 865 6.20 -18.00 -23.23
N LEU A 866 7.26 -18.24 -24.00
CA LEU A 866 8.13 -17.19 -24.51
C LEU A 866 7.77 -16.85 -25.97
N TYR A 867 7.58 -15.55 -26.22
CA TYR A 867 7.50 -14.94 -27.54
C TYR A 867 8.69 -13.99 -27.70
N LEU A 868 9.71 -14.37 -28.45
CA LEU A 868 10.88 -13.50 -28.66
C LEU A 868 10.49 -12.25 -29.43
N ASP A 869 10.96 -11.09 -28.96
CA ASP A 869 10.63 -9.77 -29.48
C ASP A 869 9.10 -9.51 -29.54
N GLY A 870 8.38 -9.99 -28.52
CA GLY A 870 6.92 -9.85 -28.44
C GLY A 870 6.14 -10.57 -29.54
N LYS A 871 6.81 -11.27 -30.47
CA LYS A 871 6.29 -11.90 -31.69
C LYS A 871 6.86 -13.32 -31.88
N GLY A 872 6.39 -14.00 -32.91
CA GLY A 872 6.93 -15.31 -33.33
C GLY A 872 6.22 -16.50 -32.73
N GLU A 873 6.80 -17.70 -32.92
CA GLU A 873 6.23 -18.95 -32.38
C GLU A 873 6.45 -19.06 -30.89
N ALA A 874 5.39 -19.48 -30.20
CA ALA A 874 5.40 -19.70 -28.74
C ALA A 874 6.37 -20.83 -28.38
N LYS A 875 7.31 -20.56 -27.47
CA LYS A 875 8.21 -21.57 -26.89
C LYS A 875 7.82 -21.86 -25.45
N GLN A 876 7.53 -23.11 -25.15
CA GLN A 876 7.25 -23.54 -23.78
C GLN A 876 8.56 -23.75 -23.02
N LEU A 877 8.65 -23.19 -21.80
CA LEU A 877 9.81 -23.29 -20.93
C LEU A 877 9.39 -23.88 -19.59
N SER A 878 10.22 -24.77 -19.05
CA SER A 878 10.09 -25.25 -17.67
C SER A 878 10.83 -24.35 -16.69
N SER A 879 10.64 -24.58 -15.39
CA SER A 879 11.40 -23.92 -14.33
C SER A 879 12.91 -24.09 -14.51
N GLY A 880 13.69 -23.11 -14.04
CA GLY A 880 15.15 -23.06 -14.14
C GLY A 880 15.68 -21.87 -14.91
N THR A 881 16.98 -21.89 -15.22
CA THR A 881 17.62 -20.81 -15.96
C THR A 881 17.75 -21.20 -17.44
N VAL A 882 17.26 -20.33 -18.33
CA VAL A 882 17.33 -20.52 -19.78
C VAL A 882 17.99 -19.30 -20.42
N SER A 883 18.85 -19.51 -21.40
CA SER A 883 19.49 -18.44 -22.15
C SER A 883 19.30 -18.64 -23.65
N TYR A 884 19.05 -17.57 -24.37
CA TYR A 884 18.89 -17.53 -25.81
C TYR A 884 19.83 -16.48 -26.41
N THR A 885 20.38 -16.79 -27.59
CA THR A 885 21.03 -15.79 -28.45
C THR A 885 20.14 -15.62 -29.69
N HIS A 886 19.52 -14.45 -29.82
CA HIS A 886 18.68 -14.12 -30.98
C HIS A 886 19.55 -13.48 -32.06
N LEU A 887 19.52 -14.08 -33.25
CA LEU A 887 20.24 -13.58 -34.42
C LEU A 887 19.30 -12.65 -35.20
N THR A 888 19.73 -11.41 -35.35
CA THR A 888 19.14 -10.36 -36.19
C THR A 888 17.80 -9.77 -35.69
N LEU A 889 17.91 -8.55 -35.25
CA LEU A 889 16.82 -7.59 -35.43
C LEU A 889 16.96 -7.00 -36.83
N PRO A 890 15.87 -6.81 -37.59
CA PRO A 890 15.93 -6.17 -38.90
C PRO A 890 16.50 -4.76 -38.84
#